data_29684ced0c64be74ee889d80de08d3a6
#
_entry.id   29684ced0c64be74ee889d80de08d3a6
#
_cell.length_a   1.000
_cell.length_b   1.000
_cell.length_c   1.000
_cell.angle_alpha   90.00
_cell.angle_beta   90.00
_cell.angle_gamma   90.00
#
_symmetry.space_group_name_H-M   'P 1'
#
loop_
_entity.id
_entity.type
_entity.pdbx_description
1 polymer ?
#
loop_
_entity_poly.entity_id
_entity_poly.type
_entity_poly.pdbx_seq_one_letter_code
_entity_poly.pdbx_strand_id
1 'polypeptide(L)'
;MKRFWSIPLMLMLFACQTPKESREELSLAGCWELRLDSTDVTEQVQLPGTTDTNQKGYPNNDKEETTHLSRPFRYQGKAWYQKEITIPENWEGKSIWLILERTKPTQIWVDSIYVGSSDHISTPQEYDLSTYLRAGKHHLTILVDNGLSVPPQLLDNSHAYTESTQTNWNGIIGDLKLEARPQFHIRRIQVYPHADQKTVDVKIKLSNPFEQMIVAAVQIEMEAFNTGLEHHIKFNKNIVVQQDEIIFQIPMGDDALEWSEFSPTLYRLTANIQGENIQDSQSTTFGLRDFKAEGTQFNINGLTTFLRGKHDACVFPLTGHVPMDTAAWRRYFRIAKEYGINHCRFHSWCPPKACFEAADIEGFYLQPELPFWGKMEKGDTTLIHFLTKEGLQIQEAYGNHASFVMMAIGNELSGDQEAMVDMIARFRSEDGRHLYASGSNDYLGFNGPAAGDDYFTTCRVPGANVFSNHTRGSFSFADAEDGGYINHTYPNSVMNFESAIEQCSLPIIGHETGQFQCYPNYEEIKKYTGALKPWNLEIFRKRLGESGMAGQADDFFKASGKWMAQLYRAEMEMAFRTPGMAGFQLLDLQDYPGQGTALVGILDAFMDNKGLITAKEWKESCDDVVLLALLPKFCYSGNEALKGSIKVANYTPTTLKGKHLTWTLTNSQDQVIAQNNIPLQINQGTLAEVGPLNIALPAIQEAETYTLRLAIEGTDYHNHYPLWIHPEHNNVQIPTDINVIKKWDKQAENLLANGAKVLWFPDAKTYKNVTVEGLFQTDYWNYRMFKSICEWVKKPVSPGTLGLLMNPSHPVFAHFPTDFHTNWQWFTMIKNSHPLILDQLPDNYRPIVQVIDNVERNHKLGMIQEFNVGPGKLLICMTDLETQQEYPEVRQLYHSLLSYMDSSEFSPQMTLTPAQLIELFTHQVGDSKIKELGNISYDE
;
A
#
# COMPACT_ATOMS: atom_id res chain seq x y z
N MET A 1 -68.94 -66.66 13.03
CA MET A 1 -69.34 -65.22 13.00
C MET A 1 -68.52 -64.43 13.93
N LYS A 2 -67.51 -63.73 13.41
CA LYS A 2 -66.76 -62.66 14.19
C LYS A 2 -66.68 -61.42 13.29
N ARG A 3 -67.39 -60.39 13.72
CA ARG A 3 -67.39 -59.07 13.10
C ARG A 3 -66.09 -58.34 13.42
N PHE A 4 -65.31 -57.91 12.38
CA PHE A 4 -64.22 -56.99 12.50
C PHE A 4 -64.75 -55.55 12.34
N TRP A 5 -64.49 -54.75 13.33
CA TRP A 5 -64.67 -53.31 13.26
C TRP A 5 -63.36 -52.68 12.72
N SER A 6 -63.45 -52.02 11.57
CA SER A 6 -62.38 -51.18 11.02
C SER A 6 -62.50 -49.74 11.50
N ILE A 7 -61.55 -49.27 12.27
CA ILE A 7 -61.37 -47.83 12.65
C ILE A 7 -60.62 -47.18 11.54
N PRO A 8 -61.10 -46.07 10.92
CA PRO A 8 -60.32 -45.31 9.97
C PRO A 8 -59.27 -44.44 10.74
N LEU A 9 -57.99 -44.70 10.48
CA LEU A 9 -56.87 -43.90 10.94
C LEU A 9 -56.82 -42.58 10.11
N MET A 10 -57.29 -41.51 10.72
CA MET A 10 -57.22 -40.15 10.14
C MET A 10 -55.74 -39.62 10.23
N LEU A 11 -54.99 -39.77 9.17
CA LEU A 11 -53.66 -39.14 9.05
C LEU A 11 -53.84 -37.60 8.96
N MET A 12 -53.57 -36.88 10.05
CA MET A 12 -53.34 -35.44 10.00
C MET A 12 -52.00 -35.19 9.33
N LEU A 13 -52.02 -34.81 8.04
CA LEU A 13 -50.90 -34.19 7.37
C LEU A 13 -50.65 -32.81 8.00
N PHE A 14 -49.73 -32.74 8.94
CA PHE A 14 -49.10 -31.49 9.28
C PHE A 14 -48.25 -31.05 8.05
N ALA A 15 -48.83 -30.18 7.22
CA ALA A 15 -48.03 -29.44 6.25
C ALA A 15 -47.05 -28.58 7.06
N CYS A 16 -45.78 -28.95 7.06
CA CYS A 16 -44.72 -28.03 7.40
C CYS A 16 -44.83 -26.85 6.44
N GLN A 17 -45.53 -25.81 6.82
CA GLN A 17 -45.37 -24.53 6.16
C GLN A 17 -43.94 -24.06 6.54
N THR A 18 -43.04 -24.02 5.57
CA THR A 18 -41.83 -23.21 5.69
C THR A 18 -42.27 -21.83 6.16
N PRO A 19 -41.63 -21.28 7.21
CA PRO A 19 -41.94 -19.93 7.65
C PRO A 19 -41.81 -18.99 6.43
N LYS A 20 -42.89 -18.30 6.10
CA LYS A 20 -42.86 -17.30 5.04
C LYS A 20 -41.87 -16.25 5.51
N GLU A 21 -40.81 -15.99 4.72
CA GLU A 21 -39.82 -14.97 5.07
C GLU A 21 -40.54 -13.68 5.45
N SER A 22 -40.27 -13.18 6.65
CA SER A 22 -40.91 -11.95 7.17
C SER A 22 -40.52 -10.73 6.33
N ARG A 23 -39.34 -10.77 5.72
CA ARG A 23 -38.76 -9.73 4.83
C ARG A 23 -38.75 -10.21 3.39
N GLU A 24 -39.00 -9.30 2.48
CA GLU A 24 -39.00 -9.56 1.05
C GLU A 24 -38.18 -8.46 0.34
N GLU A 25 -37.50 -8.84 -0.72
CA GLU A 25 -36.65 -7.90 -1.47
C GLU A 25 -37.14 -7.81 -2.94
N LEU A 26 -37.03 -6.63 -3.52
CA LEU A 26 -37.23 -6.36 -4.92
C LEU A 26 -35.98 -5.66 -5.49
N SER A 27 -35.23 -6.37 -6.32
CA SER A 27 -34.07 -5.77 -7.01
C SER A 27 -34.53 -4.69 -7.98
N LEU A 28 -33.87 -3.56 -7.95
CA LEU A 28 -34.08 -2.45 -8.89
C LEU A 28 -33.00 -2.43 -9.97
N ALA A 29 -32.11 -3.42 -9.98
CA ALA A 29 -31.07 -3.56 -11.01
C ALA A 29 -31.65 -3.60 -12.44
N GLY A 30 -30.81 -3.29 -13.41
CA GLY A 30 -31.16 -3.30 -14.84
C GLY A 30 -31.19 -1.92 -15.48
N CYS A 31 -32.03 -1.75 -16.48
CA CYS A 31 -32.08 -0.53 -17.27
C CYS A 31 -32.79 0.61 -16.54
N TRP A 32 -32.17 1.79 -16.55
CA TRP A 32 -32.67 3.06 -16.01
C TRP A 32 -32.56 4.15 -17.05
N GLU A 33 -33.42 5.16 -16.97
CA GLU A 33 -33.28 6.40 -17.70
C GLU A 33 -32.33 7.34 -16.97
N LEU A 34 -31.35 7.89 -17.68
CA LEU A 34 -30.40 8.89 -17.19
C LEU A 34 -30.58 10.21 -17.91
N ARG A 35 -30.67 11.29 -17.14
CA ARG A 35 -30.55 12.67 -17.64
C ARG A 35 -29.48 13.40 -16.83
N LEU A 36 -28.47 13.90 -17.53
CA LEU A 36 -27.45 14.76 -16.92
C LEU A 36 -27.99 16.20 -16.82
N ASP A 37 -27.69 16.89 -15.73
CA ASP A 37 -28.21 18.23 -15.43
C ASP A 37 -27.86 19.26 -16.54
N SER A 38 -26.75 19.03 -17.21
CA SER A 38 -26.22 19.85 -18.30
C SER A 38 -26.87 19.61 -19.67
N THR A 39 -27.81 18.65 -19.77
CA THR A 39 -28.47 18.29 -21.05
C THR A 39 -29.96 18.02 -20.85
N ASP A 40 -30.76 18.25 -21.91
CA ASP A 40 -32.18 17.82 -21.97
C ASP A 40 -32.34 16.40 -22.54
N VAL A 41 -31.24 15.69 -22.79
CA VAL A 41 -31.24 14.37 -23.40
C VAL A 41 -31.40 13.31 -22.33
N THR A 42 -32.38 12.42 -22.52
CA THR A 42 -32.54 11.20 -21.70
C THR A 42 -31.90 10.02 -22.42
N GLU A 43 -31.07 9.27 -21.72
CA GLU A 43 -30.35 8.12 -22.22
C GLU A 43 -30.63 6.88 -21.36
N GLN A 44 -30.34 5.70 -21.86
CA GLN A 44 -30.45 4.44 -21.11
C GLN A 44 -29.11 4.06 -20.50
N VAL A 45 -29.12 3.60 -19.25
CA VAL A 45 -27.95 3.11 -18.52
C VAL A 45 -28.27 1.85 -17.73
N GLN A 46 -27.25 1.09 -17.40
CA GLN A 46 -27.36 -0.07 -16.53
C GLN A 46 -26.96 0.31 -15.09
N LEU A 47 -27.83 0.01 -14.13
CA LEU A 47 -27.52 0.08 -12.69
C LEU A 47 -27.68 -1.30 -12.07
N PRO A 48 -26.89 -1.68 -11.07
CA PRO A 48 -25.75 -0.95 -10.53
C PRO A 48 -24.68 -0.63 -11.56
N GLY A 49 -24.09 0.54 -11.45
CA GLY A 49 -23.05 1.04 -12.37
C GLY A 49 -22.83 2.55 -12.23
N THR A 50 -21.87 3.05 -12.98
CA THR A 50 -21.51 4.48 -12.99
C THR A 50 -21.64 5.07 -14.38
N THR A 51 -21.54 6.41 -14.48
CA THR A 51 -21.41 7.09 -15.77
C THR A 51 -20.23 6.53 -16.57
N ASP A 52 -19.12 6.20 -15.93
CA ASP A 52 -17.92 5.64 -16.56
C ASP A 52 -18.16 4.26 -17.17
N THR A 53 -18.73 3.34 -16.39
CA THR A 53 -19.05 1.98 -16.86
C THR A 53 -20.10 1.96 -17.96
N ASN A 54 -20.97 2.98 -17.99
CA ASN A 54 -21.98 3.18 -19.03
C ASN A 54 -21.50 4.07 -20.19
N GLN A 55 -20.26 4.57 -20.15
CA GLN A 55 -19.68 5.47 -21.17
C GLN A 55 -20.52 6.74 -21.38
N LYS A 56 -20.98 7.36 -20.28
CA LYS A 56 -21.78 8.58 -20.25
C LYS A 56 -21.00 9.76 -19.69
N GLY A 57 -21.35 10.96 -20.14
CA GLY A 57 -20.69 12.22 -19.81
C GLY A 57 -20.07 12.89 -21.03
N TYR A 58 -19.10 13.76 -20.79
CA TYR A 58 -18.39 14.49 -21.85
C TYR A 58 -17.12 13.77 -22.26
N PRO A 59 -16.80 13.64 -23.56
CA PRO A 59 -15.55 13.09 -24.02
C PRO A 59 -14.36 13.82 -23.39
N ASN A 60 -13.45 13.06 -22.82
CA ASN A 60 -12.21 13.60 -22.27
C ASN A 60 -11.19 13.80 -23.40
N ASN A 61 -10.90 15.07 -23.71
CA ASN A 61 -9.97 15.46 -24.77
C ASN A 61 -8.54 15.70 -24.26
N ASP A 62 -8.34 15.70 -22.93
CA ASP A 62 -7.01 15.82 -22.33
C ASP A 62 -6.26 14.49 -22.48
N LYS A 63 -5.38 14.43 -23.46
CA LYS A 63 -4.51 13.27 -23.74
C LYS A 63 -3.08 13.46 -23.23
N GLU A 64 -2.83 14.53 -22.45
CA GLU A 64 -1.50 14.85 -21.94
C GLU A 64 -1.36 14.61 -20.43
N GLU A 65 -2.40 14.07 -19.80
CA GLU A 65 -2.40 13.75 -18.37
C GLU A 65 -1.39 12.64 -18.05
N THR A 66 -0.49 12.90 -17.12
CA THR A 66 0.57 11.96 -16.71
C THR A 66 0.59 11.67 -15.20
N THR A 67 -0.27 12.32 -14.42
CA THR A 67 -0.28 12.15 -12.95
C THR A 67 -1.24 11.08 -12.46
N HIS A 68 -2.21 10.69 -13.29
CA HIS A 68 -3.19 9.66 -12.95
C HIS A 68 -3.75 8.96 -14.21
N LEU A 69 -4.45 7.84 -14.00
CA LEU A 69 -5.21 7.16 -15.06
C LEU A 69 -6.35 8.06 -15.55
N SER A 70 -6.71 7.92 -16.81
CA SER A 70 -7.70 8.82 -17.45
C SER A 70 -9.02 8.11 -17.71
N ARG A 71 -10.14 8.83 -17.49
CA ARG A 71 -11.48 8.44 -17.92
C ARG A 71 -11.71 8.89 -19.37
N PRO A 72 -12.23 8.05 -20.28
CA PRO A 72 -12.62 8.47 -21.62
C PRO A 72 -13.78 9.47 -21.65
N PHE A 73 -14.65 9.37 -20.65
CA PHE A 73 -15.77 10.30 -20.45
C PHE A 73 -15.72 10.85 -19.03
N ARG A 74 -15.92 12.15 -18.86
CA ARG A 74 -15.94 12.82 -17.55
C ARG A 74 -17.32 13.37 -17.28
N TYR A 75 -17.79 13.21 -16.05
CA TYR A 75 -18.98 13.88 -15.57
C TYR A 75 -18.83 14.24 -14.08
N GLN A 76 -19.12 15.50 -13.78
CA GLN A 76 -19.23 15.99 -12.40
C GLN A 76 -20.45 16.89 -12.32
N GLY A 77 -21.34 16.64 -11.35
CA GLY A 77 -22.58 17.36 -11.16
C GLY A 77 -23.76 16.44 -10.87
N LYS A 78 -24.96 16.93 -11.10
CA LYS A 78 -26.24 16.26 -10.81
C LYS A 78 -26.66 15.36 -11.96
N ALA A 79 -26.89 14.09 -11.66
CA ALA A 79 -27.40 13.09 -12.59
C ALA A 79 -28.74 12.54 -12.09
N TRP A 80 -29.75 12.54 -12.93
CA TRP A 80 -31.10 12.11 -12.64
C TRP A 80 -31.31 10.72 -13.21
N TYR A 81 -31.56 9.73 -12.31
CA TYR A 81 -31.86 8.35 -12.65
C TYR A 81 -33.33 8.08 -12.42
N GLN A 82 -34.07 7.56 -13.43
CA GLN A 82 -35.51 7.35 -13.36
C GLN A 82 -35.89 5.93 -13.78
N LYS A 83 -36.87 5.34 -13.07
CA LYS A 83 -37.40 4.01 -13.37
C LYS A 83 -38.84 3.86 -12.94
N GLU A 84 -39.66 3.25 -13.79
CA GLU A 84 -40.96 2.73 -13.38
C GLU A 84 -40.74 1.43 -12.59
N ILE A 85 -41.32 1.36 -11.40
CA ILE A 85 -41.27 0.20 -10.49
C ILE A 85 -42.67 -0.29 -10.22
N THR A 86 -42.81 -1.60 -9.91
CA THR A 86 -44.12 -2.18 -9.54
C THR A 86 -44.01 -2.80 -8.17
N ILE A 87 -44.83 -2.29 -7.22
CA ILE A 87 -44.87 -2.77 -5.85
C ILE A 87 -45.87 -3.94 -5.77
N PRO A 88 -45.45 -5.11 -5.24
CA PRO A 88 -46.34 -6.27 -5.10
C PRO A 88 -47.50 -6.02 -4.12
N GLU A 89 -48.65 -6.60 -4.39
CA GLU A 89 -49.83 -6.48 -3.51
C GLU A 89 -49.61 -7.02 -2.10
N ASN A 90 -48.79 -8.05 -1.95
CA ASN A 90 -48.45 -8.62 -0.65
C ASN A 90 -47.53 -7.76 0.21
N TRP A 91 -47.12 -6.60 -0.27
CA TRP A 91 -46.33 -5.59 0.50
C TRP A 91 -47.24 -4.55 1.17
N GLU A 92 -48.54 -4.59 0.92
CA GLU A 92 -49.46 -3.68 1.58
C GLU A 92 -49.41 -3.87 3.11
N GLY A 93 -49.25 -2.76 3.83
CA GLY A 93 -49.12 -2.77 5.29
C GLY A 93 -47.73 -3.11 5.82
N LYS A 94 -46.76 -3.34 4.95
CA LYS A 94 -45.34 -3.45 5.34
C LYS A 94 -44.62 -2.10 5.34
N SER A 95 -43.49 -2.03 6.01
CA SER A 95 -42.53 -0.96 5.93
C SER A 95 -41.64 -1.17 4.71
N ILE A 96 -41.58 -0.21 3.78
CA ILE A 96 -40.84 -0.35 2.51
C ILE A 96 -39.63 0.60 2.51
N TRP A 97 -38.45 0.02 2.37
CA TRP A 97 -37.18 0.74 2.41
C TRP A 97 -36.45 0.66 1.06
N LEU A 98 -35.95 1.81 0.58
CA LEU A 98 -35.00 1.86 -0.53
C LEU A 98 -33.59 1.78 0.03
N ILE A 99 -32.79 0.88 -0.51
CA ILE A 99 -31.38 0.67 -0.13
C ILE A 99 -30.48 0.93 -1.32
N LEU A 100 -29.58 1.89 -1.16
CA LEU A 100 -28.50 2.21 -2.08
C LEU A 100 -27.19 1.87 -1.38
N GLU A 101 -26.54 0.76 -1.75
CA GLU A 101 -25.39 0.27 -0.97
C GLU A 101 -24.21 1.23 -1.01
N ARG A 102 -23.88 1.78 -2.18
CA ARG A 102 -22.83 2.76 -2.33
C ARG A 102 -23.13 3.75 -3.45
N THR A 103 -23.10 5.04 -3.11
CA THR A 103 -23.34 6.12 -4.06
C THR A 103 -22.71 7.42 -3.57
N LYS A 104 -22.84 8.50 -4.33
CA LYS A 104 -22.56 9.88 -3.89
C LYS A 104 -23.81 10.47 -3.23
N PRO A 105 -23.82 11.73 -2.73
CA PRO A 105 -25.03 12.33 -2.19
C PRO A 105 -26.25 12.20 -3.10
N THR A 106 -27.40 11.85 -2.51
CA THR A 106 -28.63 11.62 -3.25
C THR A 106 -29.82 12.43 -2.74
N GLN A 107 -30.80 12.60 -3.64
CA GLN A 107 -32.16 13.06 -3.32
C GLN A 107 -33.15 12.10 -4.00
N ILE A 108 -34.24 11.78 -3.33
CA ILE A 108 -35.22 10.77 -3.77
C ILE A 108 -36.60 11.39 -3.96
N TRP A 109 -37.29 10.99 -5.03
CA TRP A 109 -38.71 11.27 -5.27
C TRP A 109 -39.45 9.99 -5.65
N VAL A 110 -40.70 9.89 -5.21
CA VAL A 110 -41.68 8.90 -5.64
C VAL A 110 -42.86 9.63 -6.24
N ASP A 111 -43.25 9.32 -7.48
CA ASP A 111 -44.35 9.96 -8.23
C ASP A 111 -44.30 11.51 -8.13
N SER A 112 -43.09 12.08 -8.26
CA SER A 112 -42.80 13.52 -8.13
C SER A 112 -42.91 14.10 -6.72
N ILE A 113 -43.17 13.31 -5.68
CA ILE A 113 -43.18 13.74 -4.29
C ILE A 113 -41.77 13.57 -3.74
N TYR A 114 -41.17 14.63 -3.20
CA TYR A 114 -39.88 14.61 -2.54
C TYR A 114 -39.94 13.79 -1.25
N VAL A 115 -39.03 12.83 -1.12
CA VAL A 115 -38.94 11.94 0.05
C VAL A 115 -37.88 12.43 1.04
N GLY A 116 -36.68 12.72 0.53
CA GLY A 116 -35.54 13.10 1.37
C GLY A 116 -34.22 13.09 0.65
N SER A 117 -33.15 13.35 1.40
CA SER A 117 -31.77 13.37 0.90
C SER A 117 -30.80 12.68 1.87
N SER A 118 -29.67 12.22 1.36
CA SER A 118 -28.54 11.72 2.14
C SER A 118 -27.22 12.16 1.51
N ASP A 119 -26.26 12.49 2.36
CA ASP A 119 -24.90 12.89 1.98
C ASP A 119 -23.83 11.83 2.37
N HIS A 120 -24.27 10.66 2.86
CA HIS A 120 -23.36 9.54 3.17
C HIS A 120 -22.67 9.01 1.90
N ILE A 121 -21.33 8.91 1.96
CA ILE A 121 -20.52 8.42 0.85
C ILE A 121 -19.78 7.12 1.17
N SER A 122 -19.68 6.76 2.47
CA SER A 122 -18.92 5.61 2.96
C SER A 122 -19.80 4.41 3.31
N THR A 123 -21.09 4.62 3.51
CA THR A 123 -22.04 3.61 4.01
C THR A 123 -23.31 3.58 3.15
N PRO A 124 -24.13 2.51 3.24
CA PRO A 124 -25.42 2.47 2.56
C PRO A 124 -26.31 3.65 2.92
N GLN A 125 -27.04 4.16 1.93
CA GLN A 125 -28.12 5.13 2.12
C GLN A 125 -29.45 4.40 2.16
N GLU A 126 -30.21 4.60 3.23
CA GLU A 126 -31.51 3.95 3.46
C GLU A 126 -32.62 5.00 3.53
N TYR A 127 -33.71 4.81 2.77
CA TYR A 127 -34.86 5.70 2.74
C TYR A 127 -36.14 4.95 3.07
N ASP A 128 -36.92 5.42 4.04
CA ASP A 128 -38.24 4.91 4.34
C ASP A 128 -39.26 5.44 3.33
N LEU A 129 -39.73 4.56 2.45
CA LEU A 129 -40.73 4.85 1.42
C LEU A 129 -42.12 4.37 1.81
N SER A 130 -42.35 3.91 3.04
CA SER A 130 -43.59 3.27 3.50
C SER A 130 -44.84 4.14 3.31
N THR A 131 -44.72 5.46 3.44
CA THR A 131 -45.84 6.41 3.26
C THR A 131 -46.09 6.82 1.82
N TYR A 132 -45.12 6.59 0.91
CA TYR A 132 -45.14 7.02 -0.47
C TYR A 132 -45.52 5.90 -1.45
N LEU A 133 -45.19 4.64 -1.12
CA LEU A 133 -45.45 3.49 -1.98
C LEU A 133 -46.72 2.71 -1.54
N ARG A 134 -47.48 2.29 -2.54
CA ARG A 134 -48.63 1.37 -2.39
C ARG A 134 -48.50 0.26 -3.43
N ALA A 135 -49.31 -0.80 -3.35
CA ALA A 135 -49.33 -1.81 -4.38
C ALA A 135 -49.65 -1.18 -5.74
N GLY A 136 -48.88 -1.50 -6.79
CA GLY A 136 -49.08 -0.98 -8.14
C GLY A 136 -47.82 -0.29 -8.71
N LYS A 137 -48.00 0.47 -9.76
CA LYS A 137 -46.93 1.15 -10.48
C LYS A 137 -46.60 2.51 -9.89
N HIS A 138 -45.32 2.81 -9.77
CA HIS A 138 -44.79 4.07 -9.27
C HIS A 138 -43.58 4.51 -10.11
N HIS A 139 -43.30 5.79 -10.15
CA HIS A 139 -42.08 6.34 -10.71
C HIS A 139 -41.08 6.69 -9.60
N LEU A 140 -39.94 6.01 -9.59
CA LEU A 140 -38.84 6.32 -8.70
C LEU A 140 -37.82 7.20 -9.43
N THR A 141 -37.47 8.35 -8.82
CA THR A 141 -36.44 9.25 -9.30
C THR A 141 -35.34 9.37 -8.23
N ILE A 142 -34.10 9.16 -8.62
CA ILE A 142 -32.90 9.30 -7.80
C ILE A 142 -31.99 10.35 -8.45
N LEU A 143 -31.77 11.46 -7.77
CA LEU A 143 -30.71 12.42 -8.12
C LEU A 143 -29.43 11.98 -7.42
N VAL A 144 -28.34 11.84 -8.16
CA VAL A 144 -26.98 11.59 -7.61
C VAL A 144 -26.10 12.79 -7.95
N ASP A 145 -25.45 13.38 -6.97
CA ASP A 145 -24.55 14.53 -7.13
C ASP A 145 -23.12 14.21 -6.70
N ASN A 146 -22.20 14.08 -7.65
CA ASN A 146 -20.76 13.95 -7.38
C ASN A 146 -20.01 15.30 -7.46
N GLY A 147 -20.75 16.41 -7.32
CA GLY A 147 -20.23 17.79 -7.28
C GLY A 147 -20.17 18.33 -5.83
N LEU A 148 -20.85 19.46 -5.63
CA LEU A 148 -20.74 20.27 -4.41
C LEU A 148 -21.74 19.92 -3.30
N SER A 149 -22.36 18.74 -3.31
CA SER A 149 -23.25 18.29 -2.21
C SER A 149 -22.52 17.72 -1.01
N VAL A 150 -21.19 17.82 -0.96
CA VAL A 150 -20.30 17.54 0.16
C VAL A 150 -19.46 18.78 0.50
N PRO A 151 -18.74 18.82 1.64
CA PRO A 151 -17.78 19.90 1.89
C PRO A 151 -16.80 20.03 0.70
N PRO A 152 -16.55 21.24 0.18
CA PRO A 152 -15.77 21.44 -1.05
C PRO A 152 -14.35 20.85 -0.99
N GLN A 153 -13.76 20.80 0.21
CA GLN A 153 -12.42 20.26 0.45
C GLN A 153 -12.29 18.79 0.01
N LEU A 154 -13.39 18.01 0.02
CA LEU A 154 -13.35 16.60 -0.39
C LEU A 154 -13.09 16.41 -1.89
N LEU A 155 -13.37 17.42 -2.70
CA LEU A 155 -13.11 17.37 -4.16
C LEU A 155 -11.62 17.26 -4.47
N ASP A 156 -10.79 17.82 -3.61
CA ASP A 156 -9.33 17.82 -3.76
C ASP A 156 -8.63 16.92 -2.75
N ASN A 157 -9.25 16.69 -1.59
CA ASN A 157 -8.60 16.11 -0.42
C ASN A 157 -9.32 14.83 0.09
N SER A 158 -9.70 13.90 -0.80
CA SER A 158 -10.29 12.62 -0.42
C SER A 158 -10.19 11.58 -1.53
N HIS A 159 -9.62 10.42 -1.27
CA HIS A 159 -9.64 9.30 -2.23
C HIS A 159 -11.06 8.75 -2.49
N ALA A 160 -12.02 9.03 -1.62
CA ALA A 160 -13.42 8.71 -1.88
C ALA A 160 -14.08 9.62 -2.90
N TYR A 161 -13.49 10.79 -3.20
CA TYR A 161 -14.21 11.84 -3.93
C TYR A 161 -13.40 12.62 -4.97
N THR A 162 -12.07 12.74 -4.84
CA THR A 162 -11.26 13.56 -5.74
C THR A 162 -11.10 12.94 -7.13
N GLU A 163 -11.01 13.78 -8.17
CA GLU A 163 -10.70 13.38 -9.55
C GLU A 163 -9.19 13.27 -9.80
N SER A 164 -8.39 14.01 -9.04
CA SER A 164 -6.94 14.15 -9.29
C SER A 164 -6.11 12.92 -8.91
N THR A 165 -6.64 12.01 -8.11
CA THR A 165 -5.92 10.81 -7.67
C THR A 165 -6.53 9.51 -8.17
N GLN A 166 -7.83 9.52 -8.53
CA GLN A 166 -8.56 8.35 -9.02
C GLN A 166 -9.78 8.78 -9.85
N THR A 167 -10.99 8.32 -9.52
CA THR A 167 -12.21 8.61 -10.28
C THR A 167 -13.29 9.17 -9.37
N ASN A 168 -13.70 10.42 -9.60
CA ASN A 168 -14.93 10.97 -9.02
C ASN A 168 -16.16 10.53 -9.85
N TRP A 169 -16.52 9.26 -9.72
CA TRP A 169 -17.63 8.66 -10.47
C TRP A 169 -19.01 9.16 -9.99
N ASN A 170 -20.01 9.11 -10.89
CA ASN A 170 -21.42 9.32 -10.59
C ASN A 170 -22.20 8.04 -10.90
N GLY A 171 -23.09 7.63 -10.00
CA GLY A 171 -23.89 6.42 -10.18
C GLY A 171 -24.26 5.74 -8.87
N ILE A 172 -24.72 4.50 -8.95
CA ILE A 172 -25.08 3.65 -7.82
C ILE A 172 -24.43 2.29 -8.04
N ILE A 173 -23.61 1.85 -7.09
CA ILE A 173 -22.88 0.56 -7.16
C ILE A 173 -23.26 -0.33 -5.99
N GLY A 174 -23.08 -1.66 -6.14
CA GLY A 174 -23.53 -2.64 -5.16
C GLY A 174 -25.04 -2.85 -5.18
N ASP A 175 -25.61 -3.18 -4.02
CA ASP A 175 -27.04 -3.44 -3.89
C ASP A 175 -27.89 -2.19 -4.17
N LEU A 176 -28.83 -2.34 -5.07
CA LEU A 176 -29.85 -1.35 -5.40
C LEU A 176 -31.22 -2.06 -5.35
N LYS A 177 -31.98 -1.88 -4.25
CA LYS A 177 -33.18 -2.66 -4.01
C LYS A 177 -34.21 -1.96 -3.14
N LEU A 178 -35.45 -2.44 -3.20
CA LEU A 178 -36.46 -2.20 -2.18
C LEU A 178 -36.51 -3.42 -1.25
N GLU A 179 -36.68 -3.16 0.05
CA GLU A 179 -36.88 -4.18 1.08
C GLU A 179 -38.20 -3.92 1.81
N ALA A 180 -39.11 -4.90 1.80
CA ALA A 180 -40.33 -4.85 2.56
C ALA A 180 -40.11 -5.57 3.91
N ARG A 181 -40.30 -4.84 5.00
CA ARG A 181 -40.11 -5.29 6.39
C ARG A 181 -41.46 -5.31 7.09
N PRO A 182 -41.71 -6.16 8.10
CA PRO A 182 -42.85 -5.97 8.99
C PRO A 182 -42.86 -4.54 9.58
N GLN A 183 -44.01 -4.02 9.94
CA GLN A 183 -44.06 -2.67 10.57
C GLN A 183 -43.23 -2.63 11.86
N PHE A 184 -43.43 -3.65 12.71
CA PHE A 184 -42.53 -3.91 13.82
C PHE A 184 -41.40 -4.81 13.32
N HIS A 185 -40.14 -4.33 13.36
CA HIS A 185 -39.00 -5.11 12.88
C HIS A 185 -37.72 -4.79 13.63
N ILE A 186 -36.78 -5.74 13.56
CA ILE A 186 -35.41 -5.52 14.00
C ILE A 186 -34.75 -4.57 12.99
N ARG A 187 -34.36 -3.38 13.44
CA ARG A 187 -33.70 -2.39 12.60
C ARG A 187 -32.22 -2.71 12.43
N ARG A 188 -31.53 -3.11 13.52
CA ARG A 188 -30.12 -3.42 13.53
C ARG A 188 -29.72 -4.30 14.71
N ILE A 189 -28.73 -5.14 14.52
CA ILE A 189 -28.10 -5.96 15.55
C ILE A 189 -26.62 -5.53 15.63
N GLN A 190 -26.18 -5.11 16.83
CA GLN A 190 -24.78 -4.85 17.14
C GLN A 190 -24.28 -5.89 18.14
N VAL A 191 -23.09 -6.44 17.91
CA VAL A 191 -22.45 -7.45 18.77
C VAL A 191 -21.16 -6.89 19.32
N TYR A 192 -21.04 -6.87 20.64
CA TYR A 192 -19.84 -6.41 21.34
C TYR A 192 -19.17 -7.63 21.99
N PRO A 193 -18.12 -8.20 21.37
CA PRO A 193 -17.42 -9.38 21.90
C PRO A 193 -16.50 -8.98 23.07
N HIS A 194 -16.45 -9.85 24.08
CA HIS A 194 -15.53 -9.82 25.22
C HIS A 194 -14.81 -11.17 25.27
N ALA A 195 -13.71 -11.31 24.50
CA ALA A 195 -13.01 -12.57 24.33
C ALA A 195 -12.40 -13.08 25.65
N ASP A 196 -11.86 -12.18 26.46
CA ASP A 196 -11.28 -12.48 27.79
C ASP A 196 -12.33 -13.04 28.77
N GLN A 197 -13.62 -12.63 28.65
CA GLN A 197 -14.73 -13.07 29.50
C GLN A 197 -15.54 -14.20 28.86
N LYS A 198 -15.25 -14.56 27.61
CA LYS A 198 -16.05 -15.50 26.81
C LYS A 198 -17.54 -15.13 26.79
N THR A 199 -17.85 -13.84 26.60
CA THR A 199 -19.20 -13.32 26.51
C THR A 199 -19.34 -12.38 25.32
N VAL A 200 -20.60 -12.13 24.91
CA VAL A 200 -20.95 -11.08 23.95
C VAL A 200 -22.11 -10.27 24.47
N ASP A 201 -22.07 -8.95 24.31
CA ASP A 201 -23.23 -8.10 24.49
C ASP A 201 -23.91 -7.93 23.14
N VAL A 202 -25.19 -8.36 23.06
CA VAL A 202 -26.01 -8.27 21.84
C VAL A 202 -27.01 -7.14 22.02
N LYS A 203 -26.83 -6.06 21.26
CA LYS A 203 -27.68 -4.89 21.24
C LYS A 203 -28.58 -4.93 20.01
N ILE A 204 -29.88 -4.96 20.21
CA ILE A 204 -30.88 -5.01 19.15
C ILE A 204 -31.67 -3.71 19.15
N LYS A 205 -31.56 -2.95 18.05
CA LYS A 205 -32.40 -1.77 17.78
C LYS A 205 -33.67 -2.22 17.05
N LEU A 206 -34.81 -1.73 17.50
CA LEU A 206 -36.13 -2.07 16.98
C LEU A 206 -36.79 -0.86 16.31
N SER A 207 -37.57 -1.11 15.28
CA SER A 207 -38.57 -0.17 14.78
C SER A 207 -39.95 -0.57 15.35
N ASN A 208 -40.46 0.22 16.27
CA ASN A 208 -41.76 -0.02 16.89
C ASN A 208 -42.69 1.17 16.60
N PRO A 209 -43.54 1.09 15.58
CA PRO A 209 -44.49 2.14 15.26
C PRO A 209 -45.72 2.13 16.18
N PHE A 210 -45.83 1.13 17.08
CA PHE A 210 -46.97 1.01 18.00
C PHE A 210 -46.59 1.64 19.34
N GLU A 211 -47.26 2.66 19.77
CA GLU A 211 -47.05 3.32 21.08
C GLU A 211 -47.41 2.43 22.30
N GLN A 212 -47.67 1.15 22.09
CA GLN A 212 -48.10 0.18 23.11
C GLN A 212 -46.92 -0.71 23.54
N MET A 213 -46.95 -1.13 24.81
CA MET A 213 -46.04 -2.15 25.33
C MET A 213 -46.33 -3.50 24.64
N ILE A 214 -45.31 -4.09 24.08
CA ILE A 214 -45.40 -5.38 23.39
C ILE A 214 -44.67 -6.44 24.21
N VAL A 215 -45.38 -7.54 24.53
CA VAL A 215 -44.73 -8.73 25.10
C VAL A 215 -44.22 -9.60 23.94
N ALA A 216 -42.93 -9.89 23.93
CA ALA A 216 -42.29 -10.68 22.88
C ALA A 216 -41.32 -11.71 23.46
N ALA A 217 -41.17 -12.83 22.77
CA ALA A 217 -40.08 -13.78 22.95
C ALA A 217 -38.96 -13.40 22.00
N VAL A 218 -37.72 -13.26 22.51
CA VAL A 218 -36.50 -13.10 21.72
C VAL A 218 -35.73 -14.40 21.79
N GLN A 219 -35.38 -14.95 20.61
CA GLN A 219 -34.51 -16.10 20.45
C GLN A 219 -33.29 -15.68 19.68
N ILE A 220 -32.09 -15.93 20.24
CA ILE A 220 -30.83 -15.67 19.60
C ILE A 220 -30.10 -17.00 19.43
N GLU A 221 -29.76 -17.31 18.22
CA GLU A 221 -28.90 -18.45 17.88
C GLU A 221 -27.58 -17.93 17.29
N MET A 222 -26.43 -18.45 17.76
CA MET A 222 -25.11 -18.16 17.27
C MET A 222 -24.40 -19.45 16.88
N GLU A 223 -23.92 -19.53 15.66
CA GLU A 223 -23.26 -20.70 15.10
C GLU A 223 -21.95 -20.34 14.41
N ALA A 224 -20.87 -21.02 14.75
CA ALA A 224 -19.61 -20.94 14.02
C ALA A 224 -19.78 -21.60 12.65
N PHE A 225 -19.40 -20.91 11.54
CA PHE A 225 -19.80 -21.38 10.21
C PHE A 225 -18.65 -21.54 9.20
N ASN A 226 -17.46 -20.94 9.42
CA ASN A 226 -16.32 -20.98 8.48
C ASN A 226 -15.12 -21.77 9.02
N THR A 227 -15.41 -22.69 9.92
CA THR A 227 -14.42 -23.56 10.58
C THR A 227 -14.89 -25.02 10.53
N GLY A 228 -13.97 -25.98 10.70
CA GLY A 228 -14.32 -27.39 10.87
C GLY A 228 -14.74 -27.78 12.30
N LEU A 229 -14.74 -26.81 13.21
CA LEU A 229 -15.15 -27.01 14.62
C LEU A 229 -16.61 -26.59 14.78
N GLU A 230 -17.39 -27.38 15.54
CA GLU A 230 -18.77 -27.05 15.84
C GLU A 230 -18.84 -26.27 17.16
N HIS A 231 -19.49 -25.09 17.13
CA HIS A 231 -19.82 -24.33 18.32
C HIS A 231 -21.14 -23.62 18.09
N HIS A 232 -22.12 -23.83 18.98
CA HIS A 232 -23.49 -23.34 18.83
C HIS A 232 -24.08 -22.89 20.17
N ILE A 233 -24.55 -21.66 20.23
CA ILE A 233 -25.19 -21.06 21.40
C ILE A 233 -26.65 -20.74 21.10
N LYS A 234 -27.53 -21.07 22.05
CA LYS A 234 -28.97 -20.71 22.02
C LYS A 234 -29.32 -19.92 23.27
N PHE A 235 -29.92 -18.78 23.04
CA PHE A 235 -30.40 -17.89 24.10
C PHE A 235 -31.88 -17.55 23.86
N ASN A 236 -32.70 -17.66 24.90
CA ASN A 236 -34.13 -17.38 24.83
C ASN A 236 -34.56 -16.51 26.01
N LYS A 237 -35.31 -15.44 25.76
CA LYS A 237 -35.80 -14.54 26.79
C LYS A 237 -37.14 -13.92 26.39
N ASN A 238 -38.10 -13.93 27.33
CA ASN A 238 -39.31 -13.13 27.20
C ASN A 238 -39.04 -11.72 27.70
N ILE A 239 -39.52 -10.75 26.97
CA ILE A 239 -39.31 -9.34 27.25
C ILE A 239 -40.62 -8.56 27.11
N VAL A 240 -40.65 -7.40 27.73
CA VAL A 240 -41.64 -6.34 27.44
C VAL A 240 -40.88 -5.22 26.72
N VAL A 241 -41.21 -5.02 25.45
CA VAL A 241 -40.60 -3.95 24.64
C VAL A 241 -41.25 -2.63 25.08
N GLN A 242 -40.46 -1.78 25.74
CA GLN A 242 -40.81 -0.43 26.16
C GLN A 242 -39.92 0.64 25.50
N GLN A 243 -38.78 0.22 24.97
CA GLN A 243 -37.78 1.08 24.34
C GLN A 243 -37.42 0.50 22.96
N ASP A 244 -36.89 1.33 22.10
CA ASP A 244 -36.44 0.93 20.76
C ASP A 244 -35.12 0.16 20.77
N GLU A 245 -34.57 -0.16 21.95
CA GLU A 245 -33.29 -0.86 22.10
C GLU A 245 -33.36 -1.85 23.26
N ILE A 246 -32.84 -3.04 23.04
CA ILE A 246 -32.68 -4.10 24.04
C ILE A 246 -31.25 -4.63 24.01
N ILE A 247 -30.72 -4.95 25.20
CA ILE A 247 -29.34 -5.47 25.34
C ILE A 247 -29.37 -6.77 26.11
N PHE A 248 -28.61 -7.76 25.62
CA PHE A 248 -28.42 -9.05 26.28
C PHE A 248 -26.93 -9.35 26.39
N GLN A 249 -26.46 -9.67 27.60
CA GLN A 249 -25.14 -10.31 27.76
C GLN A 249 -25.31 -11.82 27.67
N ILE A 250 -24.59 -12.47 26.75
CA ILE A 250 -24.73 -13.88 26.45
C ILE A 250 -23.37 -14.58 26.63
N PRO A 251 -23.29 -15.59 27.52
CA PRO A 251 -22.11 -16.43 27.65
C PRO A 251 -21.88 -17.25 26.38
N MET A 252 -20.64 -17.29 25.92
CA MET A 252 -20.21 -18.10 24.77
C MET A 252 -19.69 -19.49 25.18
N GLY A 253 -19.37 -19.71 26.47
CA GLY A 253 -18.79 -20.96 26.99
C GLY A 253 -17.27 -21.02 26.87
N ASP A 254 -16.66 -21.95 27.59
CA ASP A 254 -15.20 -22.10 27.66
C ASP A 254 -14.59 -22.57 26.33
N ASP A 255 -15.37 -23.25 25.51
CA ASP A 255 -15.02 -23.77 24.19
C ASP A 255 -15.28 -22.77 23.03
N ALA A 256 -15.58 -21.52 23.34
CA ALA A 256 -15.77 -20.47 22.39
C ALA A 256 -14.54 -20.28 21.48
N LEU A 257 -14.79 -20.16 20.17
CA LEU A 257 -13.74 -20.03 19.15
C LEU A 257 -13.45 -18.57 18.90
N GLU A 258 -12.19 -18.19 19.04
CA GLU A 258 -11.74 -16.82 18.85
C GLU A 258 -11.37 -16.55 17.39
N TRP A 259 -11.48 -15.27 16.99
CA TRP A 259 -11.06 -14.78 15.69
C TRP A 259 -9.68 -14.11 15.76
N SER A 260 -8.79 -14.48 14.86
CA SER A 260 -7.50 -13.81 14.63
C SER A 260 -7.01 -14.05 13.19
N GLU A 261 -5.86 -13.46 12.81
CA GLU A 261 -5.24 -13.72 11.49
C GLU A 261 -4.85 -15.19 11.29
N PHE A 262 -4.65 -15.95 12.37
CA PHE A 262 -4.28 -17.37 12.35
C PHE A 262 -5.48 -18.31 12.43
N SER A 263 -6.57 -17.86 13.02
CA SER A 263 -7.82 -18.61 13.19
C SER A 263 -9.02 -17.69 12.98
N PRO A 264 -9.40 -17.39 11.72
CA PRO A 264 -10.42 -16.40 11.41
C PRO A 264 -11.84 -16.98 11.56
N THR A 265 -12.16 -17.55 12.75
CA THR A 265 -13.47 -18.14 13.04
C THR A 265 -14.53 -17.08 13.21
N LEU A 266 -15.62 -17.22 12.48
CA LEU A 266 -16.77 -16.32 12.48
C LEU A 266 -18.01 -17.03 13.00
N TYR A 267 -18.85 -16.26 13.69
CA TYR A 267 -20.19 -16.64 14.11
C TYR A 267 -21.25 -15.94 13.28
N ARG A 268 -22.29 -16.70 12.90
CA ARG A 268 -23.55 -16.13 12.44
C ARG A 268 -24.51 -16.06 13.62
N LEU A 269 -24.94 -14.85 13.96
CA LEU A 269 -25.97 -14.57 14.95
C LEU A 269 -27.29 -14.35 14.22
N THR A 270 -28.33 -15.12 14.59
CA THR A 270 -29.69 -14.92 14.11
C THR A 270 -30.56 -14.57 15.32
N ALA A 271 -31.21 -13.41 15.28
CA ALA A 271 -32.16 -12.97 16.27
C ALA A 271 -33.57 -13.06 15.70
N ASN A 272 -34.42 -13.83 16.36
CA ASN A 272 -35.85 -13.94 16.07
C ASN A 272 -36.64 -13.24 17.19
N ILE A 273 -37.60 -12.41 16.83
CA ILE A 273 -38.52 -11.77 17.76
C ILE A 273 -39.96 -12.18 17.40
N GLN A 274 -40.70 -12.67 18.39
CA GLN A 274 -42.06 -13.13 18.19
C GLN A 274 -42.98 -12.72 19.35
N GLY A 275 -44.11 -12.12 19.03
CA GLY A 275 -45.18 -11.76 19.98
C GLY A 275 -46.55 -11.92 19.35
N GLU A 276 -47.59 -11.43 20.02
CA GLU A 276 -48.93 -11.41 19.46
C GLU A 276 -48.96 -10.41 18.29
N ASN A 277 -49.13 -10.84 17.08
CA ASN A 277 -49.11 -10.04 15.84
C ASN A 277 -47.76 -9.41 15.43
N ILE A 278 -46.68 -9.81 16.04
CA ILE A 278 -45.33 -9.38 15.61
C ILE A 278 -44.43 -10.59 15.38
N GLN A 279 -43.70 -10.57 14.27
CA GLN A 279 -42.68 -11.55 13.95
C GLN A 279 -41.64 -10.91 13.03
N ASP A 280 -40.40 -11.02 13.39
CA ASP A 280 -39.28 -10.65 12.53
C ASP A 280 -38.02 -11.47 12.85
N SER A 281 -37.15 -11.60 11.85
CA SER A 281 -35.87 -12.31 11.95
C SER A 281 -34.79 -11.54 11.22
N GLN A 282 -33.64 -11.39 11.87
CA GLN A 282 -32.46 -10.75 11.24
C GLN A 282 -31.19 -11.47 11.66
N SER A 283 -30.23 -11.57 10.73
CA SER A 283 -28.92 -12.15 11.02
C SER A 283 -27.80 -11.14 10.81
N THR A 284 -26.70 -11.33 11.56
CA THR A 284 -25.43 -10.63 11.40
C THR A 284 -24.29 -11.60 11.63
N THR A 285 -23.08 -11.25 11.22
CA THR A 285 -21.86 -12.01 11.50
C THR A 285 -20.94 -11.22 12.44
N PHE A 286 -20.16 -11.93 13.25
CA PHE A 286 -19.12 -11.34 14.11
C PHE A 286 -18.00 -12.35 14.37
N GLY A 287 -16.84 -11.89 14.84
CA GLY A 287 -15.80 -12.74 15.41
C GLY A 287 -15.61 -12.43 16.89
N LEU A 288 -15.40 -13.46 17.70
CA LEU A 288 -15.05 -13.29 19.11
C LEU A 288 -13.59 -12.88 19.19
N ARG A 289 -13.33 -11.59 19.40
CA ARG A 289 -11.99 -11.06 19.47
C ARG A 289 -11.87 -9.90 20.45
N ASP A 290 -10.64 -9.68 20.91
CA ASP A 290 -10.23 -8.53 21.70
C ASP A 290 -8.93 -7.99 21.11
N PHE A 291 -8.97 -6.82 20.44
CA PHE A 291 -7.82 -6.17 19.84
C PHE A 291 -7.49 -4.89 20.61
N LYS A 292 -6.31 -4.84 21.20
CA LYS A 292 -5.90 -3.78 22.14
C LYS A 292 -4.52 -3.21 21.80
N ALA A 293 -4.28 -1.99 22.28
CA ALA A 293 -2.96 -1.41 22.43
C ALA A 293 -2.47 -1.70 23.88
N GLU A 294 -1.34 -2.38 24.00
CA GLU A 294 -0.71 -2.70 25.30
C GLU A 294 0.75 -2.19 25.31
N GLY A 295 0.96 -1.06 25.99
CA GLY A 295 2.24 -0.35 25.92
C GLY A 295 2.52 0.08 24.49
N THR A 296 3.67 -0.33 23.93
CA THR A 296 4.08 0.01 22.56
C THR A 296 3.71 -1.04 21.51
N GLN A 297 2.88 -2.03 21.85
CA GLN A 297 2.53 -3.15 20.97
C GLN A 297 1.01 -3.29 20.82
N PHE A 298 0.59 -3.95 19.75
CA PHE A 298 -0.77 -4.45 19.61
C PHE A 298 -0.91 -5.85 20.16
N ASN A 299 -2.10 -6.16 20.66
CA ASN A 299 -2.44 -7.48 21.18
C ASN A 299 -3.76 -7.94 20.60
N ILE A 300 -3.83 -9.20 20.16
CA ILE A 300 -5.05 -9.89 19.75
C ILE A 300 -5.27 -11.12 20.62
N ASN A 301 -6.34 -11.15 21.42
CA ASN A 301 -6.70 -12.27 22.30
C ASN A 301 -5.52 -12.74 23.21
N GLY A 302 -4.74 -11.81 23.75
CA GLY A 302 -3.57 -12.09 24.57
C GLY A 302 -2.28 -12.40 23.83
N LEU A 303 -2.27 -12.35 22.49
CA LEU A 303 -1.09 -12.54 21.66
C LEU A 303 -0.61 -11.20 21.08
N THR A 304 0.67 -10.89 21.29
CA THR A 304 1.27 -9.72 20.64
C THR A 304 1.30 -9.92 19.13
N THR A 305 0.83 -8.93 18.39
CA THR A 305 0.88 -8.94 16.90
C THR A 305 1.65 -7.74 16.37
N PHE A 306 2.33 -7.96 15.24
CA PHE A 306 3.05 -6.92 14.49
C PHE A 306 2.31 -6.67 13.17
N LEU A 307 1.91 -5.42 12.93
CA LEU A 307 1.16 -5.08 11.73
C LEU A 307 2.09 -4.95 10.52
N ARG A 308 2.03 -5.92 9.64
CA ARG A 308 2.68 -5.91 8.32
C ARG A 308 1.69 -5.35 7.33
N GLY A 309 1.66 -4.01 7.23
CA GLY A 309 0.61 -3.30 6.53
C GLY A 309 0.97 -2.90 5.10
N LYS A 310 -0.07 -2.69 4.31
CA LYS A 310 -0.07 -1.95 3.07
C LYS A 310 -1.13 -0.86 3.11
N HIS A 311 -1.01 0.14 2.22
CA HIS A 311 -2.06 1.12 2.04
C HIS A 311 -2.94 0.77 0.82
N ASP A 312 -4.12 1.38 0.71
CA ASP A 312 -4.99 1.35 -0.46
C ASP A 312 -5.57 2.74 -0.75
N ALA A 313 -5.35 3.21 -1.96
CA ALA A 313 -5.74 4.55 -2.41
C ALA A 313 -6.95 4.54 -3.36
N CYS A 314 -7.80 3.51 -3.31
CA CYS A 314 -9.06 3.43 -4.05
C CYS A 314 -8.91 3.45 -5.58
N VAL A 315 -7.85 2.87 -6.16
CA VAL A 315 -7.63 2.81 -7.61
C VAL A 315 -8.00 1.45 -8.17
N PHE A 316 -9.05 1.40 -8.97
CA PHE A 316 -9.58 0.18 -9.60
C PHE A 316 -9.73 0.39 -11.12
N PRO A 317 -8.70 0.07 -11.93
CA PRO A 317 -8.64 0.48 -13.34
C PRO A 317 -9.75 -0.08 -14.24
N LEU A 318 -10.26 -1.29 -13.94
CA LEU A 318 -11.27 -1.93 -14.78
C LEU A 318 -12.66 -1.29 -14.67
N THR A 319 -13.03 -0.85 -13.48
CA THR A 319 -14.36 -0.32 -13.18
C THR A 319 -14.38 1.20 -12.96
N GLY A 320 -13.24 1.77 -12.56
CA GLY A 320 -13.17 3.16 -12.10
C GLY A 320 -13.82 3.37 -10.73
N HIS A 321 -14.27 2.29 -10.09
CA HIS A 321 -14.86 2.29 -8.75
C HIS A 321 -14.51 1.02 -8.00
N VAL A 322 -14.67 1.05 -6.69
CA VAL A 322 -14.39 -0.06 -5.78
C VAL A 322 -15.19 -1.33 -6.13
N PRO A 323 -14.60 -2.54 -6.01
CA PRO A 323 -15.34 -3.79 -6.13
C PRO A 323 -16.41 -3.93 -5.02
N MET A 324 -17.61 -4.38 -5.41
CA MET A 324 -18.73 -4.56 -4.50
C MET A 324 -19.02 -6.03 -4.20
N ASP A 325 -18.13 -6.94 -4.56
CA ASP A 325 -18.26 -8.37 -4.33
C ASP A 325 -17.15 -8.94 -3.44
N THR A 326 -17.53 -9.85 -2.55
CA THR A 326 -16.62 -10.48 -1.57
C THR A 326 -15.54 -11.34 -2.24
N ALA A 327 -15.78 -11.92 -3.43
CA ALA A 327 -14.81 -12.76 -4.11
C ALA A 327 -13.60 -11.97 -4.63
N ALA A 328 -13.84 -10.77 -5.18
CA ALA A 328 -12.77 -9.86 -5.61
C ALA A 328 -11.88 -9.45 -4.44
N TRP A 329 -12.48 -9.09 -3.30
CA TRP A 329 -11.75 -8.73 -2.10
C TRP A 329 -11.03 -9.92 -1.46
N ARG A 330 -11.61 -11.13 -1.48
CA ARG A 330 -10.90 -12.33 -1.03
C ARG A 330 -9.67 -12.62 -1.87
N ARG A 331 -9.74 -12.44 -3.21
CA ARG A 331 -8.55 -12.52 -4.07
C ARG A 331 -7.50 -11.51 -3.64
N TYR A 332 -7.91 -10.25 -3.41
CA TYR A 332 -7.04 -9.16 -2.97
C TYR A 332 -6.29 -9.51 -1.68
N PHE A 333 -7.00 -9.93 -0.63
CA PHE A 333 -6.39 -10.27 0.66
C PHE A 333 -5.55 -11.55 0.62
N ARG A 334 -5.94 -12.56 -0.17
CA ARG A 334 -5.12 -13.77 -0.34
C ARG A 334 -3.79 -13.47 -0.98
N ILE A 335 -3.77 -12.65 -2.03
CA ILE A 335 -2.52 -12.21 -2.65
C ILE A 335 -1.69 -11.42 -1.62
N ALA A 336 -2.27 -10.47 -0.89
CA ALA A 336 -1.55 -9.72 0.13
C ALA A 336 -0.93 -10.66 1.21
N LYS A 337 -1.69 -11.66 1.69
CA LYS A 337 -1.19 -12.68 2.64
C LYS A 337 -0.10 -13.57 2.06
N GLU A 338 -0.14 -13.89 0.77
CA GLU A 338 0.93 -14.60 0.08
C GLU A 338 2.27 -13.86 0.18
N TYR A 339 2.22 -12.52 0.24
CA TYR A 339 3.37 -11.65 0.48
C TYR A 339 3.57 -11.27 1.97
N GLY A 340 2.95 -12.01 2.90
CA GLY A 340 3.14 -11.83 4.35
C GLY A 340 2.41 -10.64 4.96
N ILE A 341 1.60 -9.91 4.21
CA ILE A 341 0.81 -8.77 4.68
C ILE A 341 -0.40 -9.27 5.50
N ASN A 342 -0.67 -8.65 6.64
CA ASN A 342 -1.81 -8.97 7.51
C ASN A 342 -2.71 -7.75 7.81
N HIS A 343 -2.37 -6.57 7.29
CA HIS A 343 -3.03 -5.31 7.60
C HIS A 343 -3.21 -4.44 6.35
N CYS A 344 -4.35 -3.73 6.24
CA CYS A 344 -4.60 -2.75 5.20
C CYS A 344 -5.16 -1.45 5.79
N ARG A 345 -4.50 -0.35 5.45
CA ARG A 345 -4.96 1.01 5.69
C ARG A 345 -5.62 1.56 4.43
N PHE A 346 -6.85 2.07 4.55
CA PHE A 346 -7.57 2.70 3.44
C PHE A 346 -7.41 4.21 3.55
N HIS A 347 -6.50 4.76 2.74
CA HIS A 347 -6.10 6.17 2.78
C HIS A 347 -7.26 7.10 2.41
N SER A 348 -7.77 7.83 3.41
CA SER A 348 -8.86 8.81 3.28
C SER A 348 -10.13 8.28 2.58
N TRP A 349 -10.47 7.01 2.81
CA TRP A 349 -11.72 6.40 2.40
C TRP A 349 -12.07 5.17 3.25
N CYS A 350 -13.33 4.75 3.19
CA CYS A 350 -13.81 3.54 3.84
C CYS A 350 -14.32 2.54 2.78
N PRO A 351 -13.85 1.28 2.80
CA PRO A 351 -14.26 0.26 1.84
C PRO A 351 -15.72 -0.20 2.05
N PRO A 352 -16.33 -0.92 1.08
CA PRO A 352 -17.68 -1.44 1.20
C PRO A 352 -17.74 -2.67 2.11
N LYS A 353 -18.97 -3.08 2.48
CA LYS A 353 -19.26 -4.27 3.28
C LYS A 353 -18.54 -5.52 2.75
N ALA A 354 -18.51 -5.73 1.44
CA ALA A 354 -17.85 -6.86 0.80
C ALA A 354 -16.35 -6.97 1.14
N CYS A 355 -15.67 -5.85 1.34
CA CYS A 355 -14.28 -5.80 1.78
C CYS A 355 -14.13 -6.31 3.22
N PHE A 356 -14.96 -5.83 4.14
CA PHE A 356 -14.94 -6.29 5.53
C PHE A 356 -15.30 -7.78 5.63
N GLU A 357 -16.31 -8.25 4.92
CA GLU A 357 -16.67 -9.68 4.87
C GLU A 357 -15.51 -10.55 4.37
N ALA A 358 -14.81 -10.11 3.34
CA ALA A 358 -13.65 -10.82 2.82
C ALA A 358 -12.49 -10.86 3.83
N ALA A 359 -12.20 -9.72 4.47
CA ALA A 359 -11.16 -9.61 5.48
C ALA A 359 -11.47 -10.44 6.74
N ASP A 360 -12.76 -10.47 7.16
CA ASP A 360 -13.22 -11.34 8.26
C ASP A 360 -12.92 -12.81 7.97
N ILE A 361 -13.20 -13.26 6.74
CA ILE A 361 -13.00 -14.66 6.32
C ILE A 361 -11.51 -14.99 6.18
N GLU A 362 -10.72 -14.08 5.64
CA GLU A 362 -9.29 -14.31 5.38
C GLU A 362 -8.41 -14.03 6.62
N GLY A 363 -8.95 -13.47 7.70
CA GLY A 363 -8.19 -13.08 8.89
C GLY A 363 -7.23 -11.93 8.60
N PHE A 364 -7.77 -10.74 8.29
CA PHE A 364 -6.99 -9.59 7.88
C PHE A 364 -7.42 -8.35 8.69
N TYR A 365 -6.49 -7.54 9.16
CA TYR A 365 -6.76 -6.37 9.99
C TYR A 365 -6.98 -5.13 9.14
N LEU A 366 -8.10 -4.42 9.33
CA LEU A 366 -8.46 -3.26 8.55
C LEU A 366 -8.45 -1.97 9.37
N GLN A 367 -7.95 -0.90 8.72
CA GLN A 367 -7.99 0.48 9.20
C GLN A 367 -8.63 1.37 8.12
N PRO A 368 -9.95 1.53 8.08
CA PRO A 368 -10.56 2.60 7.29
C PRO A 368 -10.21 3.98 7.88
N GLU A 369 -10.18 4.98 7.01
CA GLU A 369 -10.05 6.38 7.38
C GLU A 369 -11.32 7.15 7.02
N LEU A 370 -11.57 8.27 7.71
CA LEU A 370 -12.55 9.23 7.25
C LEU A 370 -12.11 9.83 5.91
N PRO A 371 -13.05 10.23 5.05
CA PRO A 371 -12.74 10.60 3.67
C PRO A 371 -12.12 12.00 3.54
N PHE A 372 -10.99 12.25 4.22
CA PHE A 372 -10.31 13.53 4.20
C PHE A 372 -8.80 13.43 4.48
N TRP A 373 -8.02 14.28 3.81
CA TRP A 373 -6.65 14.63 4.20
C TRP A 373 -6.44 16.13 4.13
N GLY A 374 -5.42 16.65 4.85
CA GLY A 374 -5.06 18.05 4.84
C GLY A 374 -5.49 18.83 6.09
N LYS A 375 -5.72 20.13 5.95
CA LYS A 375 -5.93 21.02 7.07
C LYS A 375 -7.40 21.15 7.48
N MET A 376 -7.69 20.85 8.72
CA MET A 376 -8.96 21.20 9.36
C MET A 376 -8.88 22.64 9.87
N GLU A 377 -9.56 23.58 9.21
CA GLU A 377 -9.56 24.97 9.66
C GLU A 377 -10.34 25.10 10.96
N LYS A 378 -9.80 25.89 11.90
CA LYS A 378 -10.44 26.12 13.19
C LYS A 378 -11.81 26.76 13.01
N GLY A 379 -12.85 26.05 13.47
CA GLY A 379 -14.24 26.51 13.37
C GLY A 379 -14.94 26.16 12.05
N ASP A 380 -14.34 25.35 11.18
CA ASP A 380 -15.03 24.74 10.03
C ASP A 380 -16.01 23.66 10.52
N THR A 381 -17.14 24.13 11.06
CA THR A 381 -18.18 23.26 11.60
C THR A 381 -18.83 22.39 10.52
N THR A 382 -18.79 22.79 9.24
CA THR A 382 -19.39 22.03 8.12
C THR A 382 -18.58 20.76 7.85
N LEU A 383 -17.28 20.88 7.69
CA LEU A 383 -16.39 19.74 7.45
C LEU A 383 -16.37 18.82 8.68
N ILE A 384 -16.17 19.38 9.89
CA ILE A 384 -16.10 18.61 11.13
C ILE A 384 -17.41 17.84 11.38
N HIS A 385 -18.57 18.48 11.16
CA HIS A 385 -19.87 17.82 11.30
C HIS A 385 -20.05 16.68 10.28
N PHE A 386 -19.69 16.91 9.02
CA PHE A 386 -19.74 15.90 7.96
C PHE A 386 -18.87 14.69 8.31
N LEU A 387 -17.60 14.91 8.66
CA LEU A 387 -16.67 13.83 9.00
C LEU A 387 -17.10 13.06 10.25
N THR A 388 -17.60 13.77 11.29
CA THR A 388 -18.13 13.12 12.50
C THR A 388 -19.33 12.23 12.15
N LYS A 389 -20.25 12.71 11.32
CA LYS A 389 -21.42 11.95 10.88
C LYS A 389 -21.01 10.71 10.06
N GLU A 390 -20.07 10.85 9.14
CA GLU A 390 -19.53 9.71 8.38
C GLU A 390 -18.90 8.65 9.29
N GLY A 391 -18.09 9.06 10.27
CA GLY A 391 -17.47 8.13 11.22
C GLY A 391 -18.47 7.35 12.06
N LEU A 392 -19.50 8.03 12.58
CA LEU A 392 -20.59 7.35 13.33
C LEU A 392 -21.35 6.35 12.45
N GLN A 393 -21.58 6.68 11.20
CA GLN A 393 -22.24 5.75 10.26
C GLN A 393 -21.34 4.55 9.91
N ILE A 394 -20.04 4.75 9.74
CA ILE A 394 -19.06 3.66 9.54
C ILE A 394 -19.09 2.70 10.72
N GLN A 395 -19.07 3.19 11.96
CA GLN A 395 -19.19 2.37 13.17
C GLN A 395 -20.52 1.60 13.20
N GLU A 396 -21.63 2.28 12.90
CA GLU A 396 -22.95 1.65 12.90
C GLU A 396 -23.10 0.59 11.80
N ALA A 397 -22.55 0.84 10.59
CA ALA A 397 -22.69 -0.06 9.46
C ALA A 397 -21.76 -1.28 9.56
N TYR A 398 -20.52 -1.06 10.00
CA TYR A 398 -19.45 -2.05 9.87
C TYR A 398 -18.85 -2.51 11.21
N GLY A 399 -19.27 -1.98 12.34
CA GLY A 399 -18.68 -2.27 13.65
C GLY A 399 -18.76 -3.74 14.11
N ASN A 400 -19.62 -4.57 13.52
CA ASN A 400 -19.67 -6.01 13.82
C ASN A 400 -18.55 -6.82 13.14
N HIS A 401 -17.89 -6.26 12.12
CA HIS A 401 -16.84 -6.98 11.40
C HIS A 401 -15.61 -7.19 12.28
N ALA A 402 -15.18 -8.42 12.40
CA ALA A 402 -14.02 -8.80 13.22
C ALA A 402 -12.72 -8.15 12.71
N SER A 403 -12.60 -7.99 11.40
CA SER A 403 -11.46 -7.36 10.73
C SER A 403 -11.36 -5.85 10.98
N PHE A 404 -12.43 -5.18 11.32
CA PHE A 404 -12.45 -3.75 11.63
C PHE A 404 -11.86 -3.52 13.03
N VAL A 405 -10.55 -3.38 13.13
CA VAL A 405 -9.83 -3.27 14.41
C VAL A 405 -9.39 -1.85 14.74
N MET A 406 -9.21 -0.98 13.75
CA MET A 406 -8.66 0.36 13.87
C MET A 406 -9.41 1.34 12.97
N MET A 407 -9.47 2.61 13.37
CA MET A 407 -10.01 3.70 12.56
C MET A 407 -9.20 4.98 12.79
N ALA A 408 -8.77 5.64 11.72
CA ALA A 408 -8.18 6.96 11.80
C ALA A 408 -9.14 8.03 11.26
N ILE A 409 -9.03 9.26 11.80
CA ILE A 409 -9.93 10.35 11.39
C ILE A 409 -9.51 11.05 10.10
N GLY A 410 -8.47 10.55 9.42
CA GLY A 410 -8.00 11.00 8.10
C GLY A 410 -6.51 10.80 7.93
N ASN A 411 -5.99 11.31 6.81
CA ASN A 411 -4.56 11.23 6.49
C ASN A 411 -3.87 12.59 6.68
N GLU A 412 -2.68 12.58 7.31
CA GLU A 412 -1.77 13.74 7.42
C GLU A 412 -2.48 15.04 7.80
N LEU A 413 -3.40 14.95 8.77
CA LEU A 413 -4.23 16.06 9.17
C LEU A 413 -3.42 17.13 9.90
N SER A 414 -3.76 18.38 9.65
CA SER A 414 -3.26 19.55 10.37
C SER A 414 -4.40 20.48 10.78
N GLY A 415 -4.10 21.53 11.56
CA GLY A 415 -5.05 22.56 11.94
C GLY A 415 -5.68 22.35 13.30
N ASP A 416 -7.00 22.18 13.40
CA ASP A 416 -7.75 22.15 14.65
C ASP A 416 -7.59 20.85 15.44
N GLN A 417 -6.53 20.75 16.23
CA GLN A 417 -6.25 19.55 17.04
C GLN A 417 -7.32 19.30 18.12
N GLU A 418 -7.95 20.33 18.65
CA GLU A 418 -9.02 20.19 19.65
C GLU A 418 -10.23 19.45 19.04
N ALA A 419 -10.62 19.84 17.83
CA ALA A 419 -11.67 19.13 17.09
C ALA A 419 -11.32 17.66 16.79
N MET A 420 -10.05 17.36 16.47
CA MET A 420 -9.60 15.96 16.25
C MET A 420 -9.72 15.13 17.53
N VAL A 421 -9.29 15.67 18.68
CA VAL A 421 -9.42 15.03 20.00
C VAL A 421 -10.88 14.78 20.35
N ASP A 422 -11.74 15.76 20.11
CA ASP A 422 -13.20 15.64 20.39
C ASP A 422 -13.85 14.57 19.50
N MET A 423 -13.45 14.48 18.22
CA MET A 423 -13.94 13.43 17.31
C MET A 423 -13.54 12.03 17.79
N ILE A 424 -12.27 11.83 18.17
CA ILE A 424 -11.77 10.55 18.71
C ILE A 424 -12.54 10.17 19.99
N ALA A 425 -12.69 11.12 20.92
CA ALA A 425 -13.44 10.89 22.15
C ALA A 425 -14.90 10.51 21.86
N ARG A 426 -15.53 11.16 20.88
CA ARG A 426 -16.89 10.86 20.45
C ARG A 426 -17.00 9.44 19.87
N PHE A 427 -16.11 9.07 18.93
CA PHE A 427 -16.14 7.74 18.31
C PHE A 427 -15.93 6.63 19.33
N ARG A 428 -14.99 6.79 20.25
CA ARG A 428 -14.74 5.83 21.34
C ARG A 428 -15.93 5.70 22.29
N SER A 429 -16.62 6.79 22.57
CA SER A 429 -17.81 6.74 23.45
C SER A 429 -19.00 6.03 22.82
N GLU A 430 -19.13 6.08 21.49
CA GLU A 430 -20.22 5.41 20.76
C GLU A 430 -19.90 3.95 20.47
N ASP A 431 -18.62 3.65 20.17
CA ASP A 431 -18.18 2.28 19.86
C ASP A 431 -16.78 2.01 20.38
N GLY A 432 -16.66 1.27 21.45
CA GLY A 432 -15.38 0.86 22.06
C GLY A 432 -14.73 -0.39 21.47
N ARG A 433 -15.25 -0.95 20.36
CA ARG A 433 -14.73 -2.19 19.76
C ARG A 433 -13.46 -2.00 18.94
N HIS A 434 -13.11 -0.77 18.62
CA HIS A 434 -12.01 -0.39 17.72
C HIS A 434 -11.01 0.51 18.42
N LEU A 435 -9.78 0.55 17.91
CA LEU A 435 -8.79 1.55 18.29
C LEU A 435 -8.91 2.79 17.41
N TYR A 436 -8.70 3.96 17.98
CA TYR A 436 -8.87 5.24 17.29
C TYR A 436 -7.60 6.08 17.36
N ALA A 437 -7.29 6.78 16.27
CA ALA A 437 -6.18 7.72 16.22
C ALA A 437 -6.46 8.88 15.26
N SER A 438 -5.77 9.98 15.47
CA SER A 438 -5.75 11.12 14.55
C SER A 438 -4.99 10.83 13.24
N GLY A 439 -4.31 9.69 13.15
CA GLY A 439 -3.46 9.34 12.03
C GLY A 439 -2.07 9.97 12.11
N SER A 440 -1.44 10.23 10.96
CA SER A 440 -0.16 10.94 10.86
C SER A 440 -0.42 12.47 10.89
N ASN A 441 -0.76 12.98 12.06
CA ASN A 441 -1.15 14.38 12.24
C ASN A 441 0.01 15.38 12.02
N ASP A 442 -0.35 16.64 11.82
CA ASP A 442 0.56 17.76 11.61
C ASP A 442 1.69 17.44 10.63
N TYR A 443 1.31 16.97 9.46
CA TYR A 443 2.28 16.68 8.42
C TYR A 443 3.35 15.69 8.91
N LEU A 444 3.11 14.40 8.71
CA LEU A 444 4.10 13.37 9.02
C LEU A 444 4.43 13.19 10.52
N GLY A 445 3.58 13.69 11.43
CA GLY A 445 3.67 13.44 12.85
C GLY A 445 4.56 14.40 13.64
N PHE A 446 4.74 15.63 13.19
CA PHE A 446 5.62 16.62 13.84
C PHE A 446 5.26 16.92 15.30
N ASN A 447 3.98 16.93 15.67
CA ASN A 447 3.54 17.23 17.02
C ASN A 447 3.35 15.99 17.92
N GLY A 448 3.62 14.79 17.38
CA GLY A 448 3.37 13.54 18.09
C GLY A 448 1.90 13.14 18.15
N PRO A 449 1.56 12.09 18.92
CA PRO A 449 0.19 11.60 19.02
C PRO A 449 -0.70 12.63 19.69
N ALA A 450 -1.95 12.74 19.24
CA ALA A 450 -2.96 13.59 19.88
C ALA A 450 -3.43 12.96 21.21
N ALA A 451 -3.97 13.80 22.09
CA ALA A 451 -4.55 13.31 23.34
C ALA A 451 -5.72 12.35 23.04
N GLY A 452 -5.64 11.14 23.55
CA GLY A 452 -6.65 10.11 23.33
C GLY A 452 -6.41 9.21 22.13
N ASP A 453 -5.34 9.36 21.37
CA ASP A 453 -4.92 8.34 20.40
C ASP A 453 -4.60 7.02 21.09
N ASP A 454 -5.04 5.89 20.51
CA ASP A 454 -4.69 4.54 20.99
C ASP A 454 -3.39 4.03 20.33
N TYR A 455 -3.01 4.58 19.20
CA TYR A 455 -1.81 4.24 18.42
C TYR A 455 -1.35 5.47 17.62
N PHE A 456 -0.15 5.42 17.10
CA PHE A 456 0.44 6.50 16.32
C PHE A 456 1.00 5.99 15.00
N THR A 457 0.34 6.31 13.89
CA THR A 457 0.85 6.08 12.54
C THR A 457 1.64 7.31 12.13
N THR A 458 2.97 7.16 11.89
CA THR A 458 3.82 8.34 11.69
C THR A 458 5.06 8.05 10.87
N CYS A 459 5.61 9.11 10.26
CA CYS A 459 6.95 9.10 9.63
C CYS A 459 8.04 9.52 10.62
N ARG A 460 7.67 10.19 11.72
CA ARG A 460 8.61 10.68 12.72
C ARG A 460 7.96 10.82 14.09
N VAL A 461 8.77 10.76 15.14
CA VAL A 461 8.35 11.03 16.50
C VAL A 461 9.07 12.27 17.01
N PRO A 462 8.39 13.25 17.62
CA PRO A 462 9.02 14.45 18.15
C PRO A 462 10.13 14.11 19.15
N GLY A 463 11.28 14.75 19.02
CA GLY A 463 12.42 14.52 19.91
C GLY A 463 13.47 15.61 19.78
N ALA A 464 14.48 15.55 20.67
CA ALA A 464 15.56 16.53 20.72
C ALA A 464 16.49 16.50 19.49
N ASN A 465 16.49 15.39 18.73
CA ASN A 465 17.37 15.23 17.57
C ASN A 465 16.55 15.01 16.31
N VAL A 466 16.43 16.04 15.50
CA VAL A 466 15.69 16.06 14.23
C VAL A 466 16.17 14.99 13.23
N PHE A 467 17.43 14.55 13.31
CA PHE A 467 18.00 13.56 12.38
C PHE A 467 17.74 12.11 12.80
N SER A 468 17.39 11.85 14.05
CA SER A 468 17.16 10.50 14.59
C SER A 468 15.71 10.22 14.97
N ASN A 469 14.76 11.06 14.55
CA ASN A 469 13.37 10.93 14.93
C ASN A 469 12.48 10.26 13.86
N HIS A 470 13.07 9.74 12.79
CA HIS A 470 12.35 9.11 11.70
C HIS A 470 12.00 7.64 11.99
N THR A 471 10.84 7.20 11.51
CA THR A 471 10.30 5.84 11.67
C THR A 471 10.23 5.07 10.35
N ARG A 472 10.91 5.57 9.32
CA ARG A 472 11.15 4.91 8.03
C ARG A 472 12.53 5.27 7.48
N GLY A 473 13.05 4.48 6.53
CA GLY A 473 14.39 4.64 5.98
C GLY A 473 14.46 5.55 4.74
N SER A 474 13.33 5.71 4.05
CA SER A 474 13.18 6.51 2.83
C SER A 474 12.39 7.79 3.07
N PHE A 475 12.76 8.85 2.36
CA PHE A 475 12.05 10.14 2.37
C PHE A 475 12.26 10.88 1.05
N SER A 476 11.40 11.87 0.78
CA SER A 476 11.71 12.88 -0.22
C SER A 476 12.82 13.82 0.27
N PHE A 477 13.50 14.49 -0.64
CA PHE A 477 14.49 15.51 -0.31
C PHE A 477 13.88 16.75 0.37
N ALA A 478 12.56 16.94 0.22
CA ALA A 478 11.82 17.97 0.93
C ALA A 478 11.71 17.67 2.43
N ASP A 479 11.61 16.39 2.81
CA ASP A 479 11.29 15.95 4.17
C ASP A 479 12.51 15.56 4.98
N ALA A 480 13.54 14.99 4.34
CA ALA A 480 14.77 14.57 5.02
C ALA A 480 16.00 14.86 4.17
N GLU A 481 17.14 15.08 4.84
CA GLU A 481 18.42 15.28 4.19
C GLU A 481 18.77 14.05 3.33
N ASP A 482 19.20 14.30 2.10
CA ASP A 482 19.59 13.29 1.12
C ASP A 482 18.52 12.18 0.87
N GLY A 483 17.24 12.42 1.19
CA GLY A 483 16.19 11.42 0.98
C GLY A 483 16.14 10.31 2.02
N GLY A 484 16.74 10.47 3.20
CA GLY A 484 16.65 9.56 4.34
C GLY A 484 17.85 8.63 4.53
N TYR A 485 17.75 7.75 5.53
CA TYR A 485 18.88 6.92 6.00
C TYR A 485 19.52 6.05 4.93
N ILE A 486 18.74 5.40 4.10
CA ILE A 486 19.23 4.46 3.09
C ILE A 486 20.14 5.16 2.07
N ASN A 487 19.82 6.41 1.72
CA ASN A 487 20.58 7.14 0.71
C ASN A 487 21.83 7.84 1.27
N HIS A 488 21.92 8.15 2.58
CA HIS A 488 23.08 8.86 3.12
C HIS A 488 23.93 8.06 4.11
N THR A 489 23.52 6.83 4.45
CA THR A 489 24.29 6.01 5.38
C THR A 489 24.92 4.81 4.66
N TYR A 490 26.23 4.56 4.91
CA TYR A 490 26.91 3.41 4.33
C TYR A 490 26.13 2.10 4.63
N PRO A 491 25.93 1.25 3.62
CA PRO A 491 25.04 0.09 3.72
C PRO A 491 25.37 -0.86 4.86
N ASN A 492 24.37 -1.13 5.68
CA ASN A 492 24.44 -2.03 6.82
C ASN A 492 23.07 -2.62 7.15
N SER A 493 23.02 -3.62 7.99
CA SER A 493 21.78 -4.17 8.53
C SER A 493 21.67 -4.04 10.05
N VAL A 494 22.35 -3.05 10.66
CA VAL A 494 22.23 -2.76 12.11
C VAL A 494 21.30 -1.57 12.37
N MET A 495 21.06 -0.73 11.38
CA MET A 495 20.23 0.46 11.52
C MET A 495 18.79 0.07 11.89
N ASN A 496 18.20 0.81 12.83
CA ASN A 496 16.83 0.66 13.31
C ASN A 496 16.24 2.03 13.72
N PHE A 497 15.02 2.04 14.23
CA PHE A 497 14.29 3.25 14.63
C PHE A 497 14.17 3.42 16.15
N GLU A 498 14.90 2.65 16.95
CA GLU A 498 14.76 2.64 18.42
C GLU A 498 14.90 4.04 19.03
N SER A 499 15.94 4.80 18.62
CA SER A 499 16.15 6.17 19.12
C SER A 499 15.01 7.15 18.75
N ALA A 500 14.27 6.87 17.68
CA ALA A 500 13.12 7.67 17.29
C ALA A 500 11.88 7.40 18.14
N ILE A 501 11.66 6.14 18.51
CA ILE A 501 10.41 5.71 19.14
C ILE A 501 10.48 5.57 20.68
N GLU A 502 11.66 5.55 21.28
CA GLU A 502 11.87 5.25 22.71
C GLU A 502 11.07 6.16 23.68
N GLN A 503 10.69 7.35 23.25
CA GLN A 503 9.94 8.30 24.09
C GLN A 503 8.43 8.24 23.88
N CYS A 504 7.94 7.41 22.96
CA CYS A 504 6.52 7.23 22.71
C CYS A 504 6.01 5.99 23.46
N SER A 505 4.93 6.15 24.21
CA SER A 505 4.32 5.07 24.99
C SER A 505 3.19 4.32 24.27
N LEU A 506 2.85 4.74 23.04
CA LEU A 506 1.83 4.12 22.21
C LEU A 506 2.46 3.19 21.16
N PRO A 507 1.69 2.23 20.63
CA PRO A 507 2.10 1.48 19.46
C PRO A 507 2.39 2.42 18.27
N ILE A 508 3.59 2.33 17.71
CA ILE A 508 3.99 3.11 16.53
C ILE A 508 3.97 2.23 15.29
N ILE A 509 3.32 2.73 14.26
CA ILE A 509 3.29 2.15 12.91
C ILE A 509 4.03 3.10 11.97
N GLY A 510 5.03 2.60 11.24
CA GLY A 510 5.68 3.36 10.18
C GLY A 510 4.69 3.74 9.09
N HIS A 511 4.45 5.06 8.94
CA HIS A 511 3.49 5.60 7.96
C HIS A 511 4.09 5.58 6.57
N GLU A 512 3.37 5.02 5.60
CA GLU A 512 3.71 5.01 4.17
C GLU A 512 5.18 4.63 3.90
N THR A 513 5.59 3.51 4.48
CA THR A 513 6.95 2.98 4.41
C THR A 513 7.32 2.62 2.97
N GLY A 514 8.55 2.96 2.55
CA GLY A 514 9.08 2.64 1.23
C GLY A 514 8.93 3.79 0.24
N GLN A 515 7.94 3.74 -0.65
CA GLN A 515 7.70 4.72 -1.72
C GLN A 515 8.83 4.78 -2.77
N PHE A 516 9.57 3.68 -2.94
CA PHE A 516 10.62 3.56 -3.95
C PHE A 516 10.00 3.36 -5.33
N GLN A 517 10.35 4.20 -6.28
CA GLN A 517 9.83 4.13 -7.65
C GLN A 517 10.63 3.14 -8.51
N CYS A 518 9.96 2.38 -9.38
CA CYS A 518 10.59 1.68 -10.49
C CYS A 518 10.18 2.27 -11.85
N TYR A 519 10.94 1.93 -12.89
CA TYR A 519 10.60 2.31 -14.26
C TYR A 519 9.35 1.54 -14.73
N PRO A 520 8.46 2.12 -15.57
CA PRO A 520 7.22 1.48 -16.00
C PRO A 520 7.42 0.18 -16.77
N ASN A 521 6.58 -0.81 -16.50
CA ASN A 521 6.38 -1.95 -17.37
C ASN A 521 5.31 -1.63 -18.43
N TYR A 522 5.70 -1.26 -19.64
CA TYR A 522 4.75 -0.87 -20.68
C TYR A 522 3.91 -2.03 -21.24
N GLU A 523 4.24 -3.29 -20.93
CA GLU A 523 3.38 -4.44 -21.25
C GLU A 523 2.06 -4.43 -20.47
N GLU A 524 2.02 -3.75 -19.32
CA GLU A 524 0.82 -3.59 -18.50
C GLU A 524 -0.26 -2.76 -19.19
N ILE A 525 0.07 -1.89 -20.14
CA ILE A 525 -0.89 -1.08 -20.90
C ILE A 525 -2.02 -1.95 -21.46
N LYS A 526 -1.73 -3.19 -21.85
CA LYS A 526 -2.71 -4.13 -22.40
C LYS A 526 -3.77 -4.60 -21.39
N LYS A 527 -3.50 -4.48 -20.09
CA LYS A 527 -4.43 -4.86 -19.02
C LYS A 527 -5.53 -3.83 -18.79
N TYR A 528 -5.32 -2.59 -19.17
CA TYR A 528 -6.26 -1.47 -18.94
C TYR A 528 -7.42 -1.48 -19.94
N THR A 529 -8.22 -2.54 -19.90
CA THR A 529 -9.34 -2.77 -20.84
C THR A 529 -10.64 -2.14 -20.38
N GLY A 530 -10.70 -1.68 -19.14
CA GLY A 530 -11.91 -1.20 -18.48
C GLY A 530 -12.16 0.31 -18.59
N ALA A 531 -12.75 0.88 -17.53
CA ALA A 531 -13.17 2.28 -17.46
C ALA A 531 -12.00 3.27 -17.49
N LEU A 532 -10.88 2.94 -16.83
CA LEU A 532 -9.70 3.81 -16.81
C LEU A 532 -8.69 3.40 -17.89
N LYS A 533 -8.04 4.40 -18.50
CA LYS A 533 -7.06 4.23 -19.56
C LYS A 533 -5.68 4.71 -19.12
N PRO A 534 -4.61 4.00 -19.47
CA PRO A 534 -3.25 4.28 -19.06
C PRO A 534 -2.56 5.28 -20.00
N TRP A 535 -3.20 6.43 -20.28
CA TRP A 535 -2.62 7.43 -21.17
C TRP A 535 -1.31 7.99 -20.65
N ASN A 536 -1.15 8.08 -19.32
CA ASN A 536 0.12 8.38 -18.65
C ASN A 536 1.25 7.42 -19.09
N LEU A 537 1.03 6.10 -19.03
CA LEU A 537 2.02 5.11 -19.45
C LEU A 537 2.29 5.17 -20.96
N GLU A 538 1.29 5.44 -21.79
CA GLU A 538 1.45 5.62 -23.24
C GLU A 538 2.33 6.84 -23.55
N ILE A 539 2.16 7.94 -22.81
CA ILE A 539 2.97 9.16 -22.92
C ILE A 539 4.41 8.86 -22.52
N PHE A 540 4.63 8.19 -21.38
CA PHE A 540 5.98 7.85 -20.93
C PHE A 540 6.69 6.92 -21.91
N ARG A 541 5.99 5.92 -22.46
CA ARG A 541 6.54 5.07 -23.53
C ARG A 541 6.94 5.87 -24.77
N LYS A 542 6.11 6.83 -25.18
CA LYS A 542 6.40 7.71 -26.31
C LYS A 542 7.65 8.58 -26.02
N ARG A 543 7.75 9.20 -24.85
CA ARG A 543 8.90 10.01 -24.44
C ARG A 543 10.20 9.22 -24.42
N LEU A 544 10.17 7.96 -23.93
CA LEU A 544 11.33 7.07 -24.00
C LEU A 544 11.76 6.81 -25.44
N GLY A 545 10.80 6.61 -26.35
CA GLY A 545 11.07 6.45 -27.80
C GLY A 545 11.71 7.69 -28.40
N GLU A 546 11.24 8.88 -28.05
CA GLU A 546 11.79 10.17 -28.49
C GLU A 546 13.21 10.43 -27.97
N SER A 547 13.58 9.80 -26.84
CA SER A 547 14.95 9.83 -26.28
C SER A 547 15.86 8.74 -26.84
N GLY A 548 15.42 7.97 -27.85
CA GLY A 548 16.22 6.93 -28.53
C GLY A 548 16.46 5.68 -27.68
N MET A 549 15.70 5.47 -26.60
CA MET A 549 15.93 4.36 -25.65
C MET A 549 14.76 3.35 -25.58
N ALA A 550 13.82 3.37 -26.51
CA ALA A 550 12.67 2.48 -26.50
C ALA A 550 13.02 1.00 -26.34
N GLY A 551 14.14 0.56 -26.92
CA GLY A 551 14.61 -0.83 -26.83
C GLY A 551 15.15 -1.24 -25.45
N GLN A 552 15.29 -0.29 -24.50
CA GLN A 552 15.79 -0.54 -23.14
C GLN A 552 14.68 -0.53 -22.08
N ALA A 553 13.42 -0.35 -22.48
CA ALA A 553 12.30 -0.21 -21.54
C ALA A 553 12.21 -1.36 -20.54
N ASP A 554 12.32 -2.59 -21.02
CA ASP A 554 12.25 -3.80 -20.18
C ASP A 554 13.49 -3.93 -19.26
N ASP A 555 14.68 -3.56 -19.75
CA ASP A 555 15.90 -3.54 -18.95
C ASP A 555 15.82 -2.50 -17.84
N PHE A 556 15.32 -1.29 -18.13
CA PHE A 556 15.09 -0.24 -17.14
C PHE A 556 14.09 -0.67 -16.07
N PHE A 557 12.97 -1.25 -16.49
CA PHE A 557 11.97 -1.79 -15.58
C PHE A 557 12.57 -2.86 -14.65
N LYS A 558 13.23 -3.86 -15.21
CA LYS A 558 13.82 -4.97 -14.44
C LYS A 558 14.91 -4.49 -13.49
N ALA A 559 15.82 -3.63 -13.95
CA ALA A 559 16.95 -3.18 -13.14
C ALA A 559 16.50 -2.28 -11.99
N SER A 560 15.67 -1.28 -12.26
CA SER A 560 15.12 -0.41 -11.21
C SER A 560 14.21 -1.16 -10.24
N GLY A 561 13.36 -2.08 -10.75
CA GLY A 561 12.45 -2.86 -9.94
C GLY A 561 13.12 -3.89 -9.04
N LYS A 562 14.19 -4.55 -9.51
CA LYS A 562 15.01 -5.45 -8.68
C LYS A 562 15.67 -4.67 -7.53
N TRP A 563 16.18 -3.48 -7.80
CA TRP A 563 16.76 -2.62 -6.78
C TRP A 563 15.70 -2.10 -5.80
N MET A 564 14.57 -1.62 -6.28
CA MET A 564 13.42 -1.23 -5.47
C MET A 564 13.01 -2.33 -4.49
N ALA A 565 12.92 -3.58 -4.92
CA ALA A 565 12.56 -4.71 -4.05
C ALA A 565 13.58 -4.91 -2.92
N GLN A 566 14.89 -4.73 -3.17
CA GLN A 566 15.93 -4.81 -2.14
C GLN A 566 15.83 -3.66 -1.12
N LEU A 567 15.47 -2.48 -1.57
CA LEU A 567 15.28 -1.31 -0.70
C LEU A 567 14.09 -1.53 0.24
N TYR A 568 12.95 -2.04 -0.27
CA TYR A 568 11.81 -2.41 0.56
C TYR A 568 12.14 -3.46 1.61
N ARG A 569 12.87 -4.52 1.23
CA ARG A 569 13.32 -5.56 2.17
C ARG A 569 14.15 -4.96 3.30
N ALA A 570 15.11 -4.10 2.97
CA ALA A 570 15.96 -3.45 3.97
C ALA A 570 15.14 -2.60 4.95
N GLU A 571 14.17 -1.85 4.46
CA GLU A 571 13.33 -0.97 5.28
C GLU A 571 12.35 -1.74 6.17
N MET A 572 11.71 -2.80 5.67
CA MET A 572 10.90 -3.70 6.47
C MET A 572 11.70 -4.35 7.59
N GLU A 573 12.93 -4.79 7.30
CA GLU A 573 13.83 -5.33 8.32
C GLU A 573 14.25 -4.28 9.36
N MET A 574 14.39 -3.00 9.00
CA MET A 574 14.61 -1.92 9.98
C MET A 574 13.47 -1.85 10.99
N ALA A 575 12.22 -1.97 10.54
CA ALA A 575 11.06 -2.00 11.43
C ALA A 575 11.06 -3.25 12.35
N PHE A 576 11.29 -4.44 11.78
CA PHE A 576 11.32 -5.69 12.56
C PHE A 576 12.45 -5.73 13.60
N ARG A 577 13.62 -5.15 13.33
CA ARG A 577 14.74 -5.14 14.30
C ARG A 577 14.70 -4.00 15.31
N THR A 578 13.65 -3.14 15.23
CA THR A 578 13.42 -2.04 16.16
C THR A 578 12.62 -2.53 17.37
N PRO A 579 13.21 -2.61 18.58
CA PRO A 579 12.47 -2.99 19.78
C PRO A 579 11.32 -2.01 20.05
N GLY A 580 10.13 -2.55 20.30
CA GLY A 580 8.95 -1.73 20.63
C GLY A 580 8.19 -1.14 19.44
N MET A 581 8.65 -1.31 18.20
CA MET A 581 7.87 -0.92 17.02
C MET A 581 6.72 -1.90 16.80
N ALA A 582 5.53 -1.39 16.45
CA ALA A 582 4.31 -2.19 16.36
C ALA A 582 3.92 -2.58 14.92
N GLY A 583 4.57 -2.01 13.93
CA GLY A 583 4.28 -2.32 12.52
C GLY A 583 4.75 -1.28 11.53
N PHE A 584 4.40 -1.52 10.28
CA PHE A 584 4.58 -0.58 9.17
C PHE A 584 3.37 -0.65 8.21
N GLN A 585 3.18 0.38 7.41
CA GLN A 585 2.20 0.44 6.33
C GLN A 585 2.93 0.83 5.05
N LEU A 586 3.13 -0.12 4.14
CA LEU A 586 3.83 0.13 2.89
C LEU A 586 3.02 1.05 1.97
N LEU A 587 3.66 1.95 1.30
CA LEU A 587 3.20 2.61 0.08
C LEU A 587 4.16 2.21 -1.06
N ASP A 588 3.92 1.13 -1.78
CA ASP A 588 2.88 0.16 -1.50
C ASP A 588 3.34 -1.25 -1.90
N LEU A 589 2.54 -2.26 -1.63
CA LEU A 589 2.71 -3.60 -2.17
C LEU A 589 2.41 -3.64 -3.67
N GLN A 590 1.43 -2.84 -4.13
CA GLN A 590 0.99 -2.72 -5.51
C GLN A 590 1.23 -1.32 -6.06
N ASP A 591 1.32 -1.20 -7.37
CA ASP A 591 1.39 0.09 -8.03
C ASP A 591 0.13 0.92 -7.77
N TYR A 592 0.35 2.21 -7.59
CA TYR A 592 -0.65 3.22 -7.41
C TYR A 592 -0.59 4.24 -8.57
N PRO A 593 -1.11 3.91 -9.77
CA PRO A 593 -1.06 4.80 -10.93
C PRO A 593 -2.09 5.94 -10.87
N GLY A 594 -2.59 6.26 -9.70
CA GLY A 594 -3.47 7.38 -9.39
C GLY A 594 -2.66 8.65 -9.20
N GLN A 595 -2.23 8.94 -7.99
CA GLN A 595 -1.52 10.18 -7.67
C GLN A 595 -0.07 10.13 -8.18
N GLY A 596 0.28 11.01 -9.14
CA GLY A 596 1.62 11.12 -9.68
C GLY A 596 2.13 9.91 -10.45
N THR A 597 1.27 8.97 -10.79
CA THR A 597 1.63 7.67 -11.38
C THR A 597 2.69 6.95 -10.55
N ALA A 598 2.39 6.70 -9.26
CA ALA A 598 3.30 6.07 -8.33
C ALA A 598 3.48 4.57 -8.64
N LEU A 599 4.55 4.24 -9.37
CA LEU A 599 4.94 2.87 -9.72
C LEU A 599 5.88 2.32 -8.64
N VAL A 600 5.33 2.09 -7.45
CA VAL A 600 6.06 1.76 -6.22
C VAL A 600 5.83 0.33 -5.75
N GLY A 601 4.97 -0.43 -6.41
CA GLY A 601 4.62 -1.79 -6.03
C GLY A 601 5.54 -2.85 -6.63
N ILE A 602 5.67 -3.97 -5.93
CA ILE A 602 6.20 -5.23 -6.51
C ILE A 602 5.10 -5.99 -7.26
N LEU A 603 3.85 -5.62 -7.02
CA LEU A 603 2.68 -6.01 -7.80
C LEU A 603 2.21 -4.84 -8.65
N ASP A 604 1.55 -5.11 -9.76
CA ASP A 604 0.94 -4.07 -10.58
C ASP A 604 -0.42 -3.60 -10.00
N ALA A 605 -1.06 -2.63 -10.65
CA ALA A 605 -2.34 -2.07 -10.21
C ALA A 605 -3.51 -3.09 -10.19
N PHE A 606 -3.31 -4.30 -10.71
CA PHE A 606 -4.26 -5.41 -10.70
C PHE A 606 -3.92 -6.49 -9.67
N MET A 607 -2.94 -6.24 -8.80
CA MET A 607 -2.37 -7.20 -7.84
C MET A 607 -1.68 -8.40 -8.50
N ASP A 608 -1.22 -8.28 -9.74
CA ASP A 608 -0.45 -9.34 -10.40
C ASP A 608 1.06 -9.10 -10.19
N ASN A 609 1.81 -10.20 -10.02
CA ASN A 609 3.26 -10.14 -9.81
C ASN A 609 3.97 -9.56 -11.05
N LYS A 610 4.79 -8.54 -10.84
CA LYS A 610 5.60 -7.90 -11.89
C LYS A 610 6.86 -8.70 -12.30
N GLY A 611 7.14 -9.84 -11.64
CA GLY A 611 8.32 -10.66 -11.87
C GLY A 611 9.63 -10.11 -11.29
N LEU A 612 9.55 -9.12 -10.40
CA LEU A 612 10.69 -8.46 -9.78
C LEU A 612 11.26 -9.25 -8.60
N ILE A 613 10.38 -9.84 -7.80
CA ILE A 613 10.69 -10.68 -6.64
C ILE A 613 9.60 -11.73 -6.48
N THR A 614 9.93 -12.90 -5.98
CA THR A 614 8.93 -13.91 -5.65
C THR A 614 8.30 -13.63 -4.28
N ALA A 615 7.07 -14.11 -4.06
CA ALA A 615 6.44 -14.01 -2.75
C ALA A 615 7.29 -14.67 -1.65
N LYS A 616 7.95 -15.79 -1.96
CA LYS A 616 8.84 -16.48 -1.04
C LYS A 616 10.04 -15.63 -0.62
N GLU A 617 10.72 -14.98 -1.57
CA GLU A 617 11.84 -14.06 -1.29
C GLU A 617 11.39 -12.81 -0.54
N TRP A 618 10.20 -12.28 -0.84
CA TRP A 618 9.65 -11.15 -0.13
C TRP A 618 9.36 -11.48 1.34
N LYS A 619 8.83 -12.66 1.60
CA LYS A 619 8.53 -13.16 2.95
C LYS A 619 9.77 -13.34 3.84
N GLU A 620 10.96 -13.42 3.30
CA GLU A 620 12.18 -13.39 4.10
C GLU A 620 12.28 -12.16 5.01
N SER A 621 11.67 -11.03 4.56
CA SER A 621 11.67 -9.74 5.28
C SER A 621 10.25 -9.27 5.66
N CYS A 622 9.20 -10.07 5.39
CA CYS A 622 7.81 -9.72 5.67
C CYS A 622 6.98 -10.97 5.99
N ASP A 623 7.18 -11.54 7.17
CA ASP A 623 6.43 -12.72 7.65
C ASP A 623 6.18 -12.64 9.17
N ASP A 624 5.46 -13.60 9.71
CA ASP A 624 5.24 -13.73 11.17
C ASP A 624 6.50 -14.18 11.93
N VAL A 625 7.49 -14.76 11.25
CA VAL A 625 8.86 -14.95 11.77
C VAL A 625 9.86 -14.35 10.80
N VAL A 626 10.68 -13.42 11.26
CA VAL A 626 11.74 -12.81 10.46
C VAL A 626 13.12 -13.04 11.10
N LEU A 627 14.06 -13.56 10.30
CA LEU A 627 15.43 -13.83 10.71
C LEU A 627 16.33 -12.67 10.28
N LEU A 628 17.02 -12.04 11.21
CA LEU A 628 17.75 -10.80 11.01
C LEU A 628 19.23 -10.99 11.30
N ALA A 629 20.09 -10.86 10.29
CA ALA A 629 21.53 -10.71 10.51
C ALA A 629 21.87 -9.23 10.66
N LEU A 630 22.45 -8.85 11.78
CA LEU A 630 22.90 -7.50 12.07
C LEU A 630 24.36 -7.34 11.68
N LEU A 631 24.60 -6.80 10.49
CA LEU A 631 25.92 -6.64 9.86
C LEU A 631 26.29 -5.17 9.76
N PRO A 632 27.46 -4.73 10.21
CA PRO A 632 27.88 -3.33 10.15
C PRO A 632 28.17 -2.86 8.72
N LYS A 633 28.37 -3.79 7.78
CA LYS A 633 28.62 -3.52 6.36
C LYS A 633 28.38 -4.79 5.52
N PHE A 634 28.37 -4.65 4.20
CA PHE A 634 28.24 -5.76 3.26
C PHE A 634 29.50 -6.02 2.43
N CYS A 635 30.45 -5.05 2.39
CA CYS A 635 31.71 -5.18 1.67
C CYS A 635 32.88 -5.41 2.66
N TYR A 636 33.71 -6.40 2.41
CA TYR A 636 34.82 -6.80 3.27
C TYR A 636 36.09 -7.03 2.45
N SER A 637 37.25 -6.85 3.08
CA SER A 637 38.52 -7.34 2.55
C SER A 637 38.75 -8.80 2.98
N GLY A 638 39.45 -9.58 2.17
CA GLY A 638 40.00 -10.87 2.58
C GLY A 638 40.80 -10.75 3.88
N ASN A 639 40.88 -11.82 4.68
CA ASN A 639 41.47 -11.82 6.02
C ASN A 639 40.79 -10.97 7.10
N GLU A 640 39.71 -10.25 6.75
CA GLU A 640 38.94 -9.50 7.72
C GLU A 640 38.02 -10.44 8.53
N ALA A 641 37.57 -10.01 9.69
CA ALA A 641 36.56 -10.73 10.45
C ALA A 641 35.18 -10.13 10.19
N LEU A 642 34.25 -10.94 9.67
CA LEU A 642 32.82 -10.60 9.63
C LEU A 642 32.29 -10.70 11.07
N LYS A 643 31.93 -9.56 11.65
CA LYS A 643 31.38 -9.45 13.00
C LYS A 643 29.96 -8.92 12.91
N GLY A 644 29.06 -9.52 13.69
CA GLY A 644 27.65 -9.14 13.76
C GLY A 644 26.91 -9.94 14.82
N SER A 645 25.59 -9.90 14.77
CA SER A 645 24.73 -10.75 15.60
C SER A 645 23.49 -11.18 14.81
N ILE A 646 22.75 -12.11 15.36
CA ILE A 646 21.51 -12.62 14.79
C ILE A 646 20.36 -12.31 15.75
N LYS A 647 19.29 -11.70 15.25
CA LYS A 647 18.02 -11.58 15.95
C LYS A 647 16.94 -12.36 15.22
N VAL A 648 15.90 -12.74 15.95
CA VAL A 648 14.70 -13.37 15.41
C VAL A 648 13.48 -12.68 16.00
N ALA A 649 12.61 -12.17 15.14
CA ALA A 649 11.28 -11.70 15.51
C ALA A 649 10.29 -12.85 15.37
N ASN A 650 9.48 -13.12 16.42
CA ASN A 650 8.48 -14.18 16.44
C ASN A 650 7.10 -13.63 16.81
N TYR A 651 6.23 -13.51 15.85
CA TYR A 651 4.84 -13.09 16.03
C TYR A 651 3.85 -14.23 15.71
N THR A 652 4.30 -15.47 15.60
CA THR A 652 3.42 -16.65 15.51
C THR A 652 2.65 -16.85 16.81
N PRO A 653 1.55 -17.63 16.82
CA PRO A 653 0.80 -17.91 18.06
C PRO A 653 1.59 -18.70 19.12
N THR A 654 2.78 -19.19 18.80
CA THR A 654 3.52 -20.13 19.65
C THR A 654 4.95 -19.69 19.90
N THR A 655 5.51 -20.14 21.02
CA THR A 655 6.94 -20.04 21.31
C THR A 655 7.74 -20.95 20.36
N LEU A 656 8.76 -20.41 19.71
CA LEU A 656 9.74 -21.21 18.95
C LEU A 656 10.66 -21.94 19.92
N LYS A 657 10.38 -23.22 20.18
CA LYS A 657 11.03 -24.04 21.19
C LYS A 657 11.42 -25.39 20.60
N GLY A 658 12.63 -25.86 20.95
CA GLY A 658 13.14 -27.16 20.50
C GLY A 658 13.48 -27.22 19.01
N LYS A 659 13.66 -26.05 18.36
CA LYS A 659 14.16 -25.89 17.00
C LYS A 659 15.57 -25.32 17.02
N HIS A 660 16.24 -25.35 15.89
CA HIS A 660 17.56 -24.74 15.74
C HIS A 660 17.55 -23.73 14.61
N LEU A 661 18.28 -22.64 14.80
CA LEU A 661 18.63 -21.71 13.71
C LEU A 661 20.01 -22.14 13.19
N THR A 662 20.09 -22.46 11.92
CA THR A 662 21.33 -22.69 11.22
C THR A 662 21.69 -21.43 10.43
N TRP A 663 22.93 -20.96 10.59
CA TRP A 663 23.48 -20.00 9.64
C TRP A 663 24.64 -20.65 8.87
N THR A 664 24.73 -20.30 7.58
CA THR A 664 25.73 -20.82 6.65
C THR A 664 26.26 -19.70 5.79
N LEU A 665 27.57 -19.54 5.75
CA LEU A 665 28.24 -18.64 4.79
C LEU A 665 28.79 -19.50 3.65
N THR A 666 28.36 -19.23 2.43
CA THR A 666 28.84 -19.87 1.20
C THR A 666 29.50 -18.87 0.27
N ASN A 667 30.44 -19.33 -0.56
CA ASN A 667 31.00 -18.55 -1.66
C ASN A 667 30.16 -18.66 -2.94
N SER A 668 30.62 -18.07 -4.03
CA SER A 668 29.96 -18.07 -5.34
C SER A 668 29.83 -19.47 -5.99
N GLN A 669 30.56 -20.47 -5.51
CA GLN A 669 30.46 -21.87 -5.96
C GLN A 669 29.65 -22.75 -4.97
N ASP A 670 28.85 -22.13 -4.07
CA ASP A 670 28.10 -22.82 -3.00
C ASP A 670 28.96 -23.64 -2.02
N GLN A 671 30.27 -23.38 -1.96
CA GLN A 671 31.14 -24.02 -0.97
C GLN A 671 30.92 -23.38 0.40
N VAL A 672 30.73 -24.21 1.43
CA VAL A 672 30.54 -23.75 2.80
C VAL A 672 31.87 -23.25 3.36
N ILE A 673 31.95 -22.00 3.69
CA ILE A 673 33.10 -21.32 4.32
C ILE A 673 33.00 -21.46 5.83
N ALA A 674 31.81 -21.22 6.37
CA ALA A 674 31.54 -21.36 7.81
C ALA A 674 30.05 -21.66 8.03
N GLN A 675 29.75 -22.35 9.11
CA GLN A 675 28.39 -22.63 9.54
C GLN A 675 28.33 -22.84 11.05
N ASN A 676 27.16 -22.61 11.62
CA ASN A 676 26.86 -22.93 13.00
C ASN A 676 25.36 -23.22 13.15
N ASN A 677 25.03 -23.89 14.27
CA ASN A 677 23.69 -24.28 14.63
C ASN A 677 23.41 -23.82 16.07
N ILE A 678 22.32 -23.04 16.26
CA ILE A 678 22.02 -22.42 17.56
C ILE A 678 20.62 -22.89 18.00
N PRO A 679 20.47 -23.45 19.20
CA PRO A 679 19.16 -23.84 19.71
C PRO A 679 18.31 -22.62 19.99
N LEU A 680 17.01 -22.69 19.58
CA LEU A 680 16.06 -21.61 19.75
C LEU A 680 15.14 -21.81 20.96
N GLN A 681 14.92 -20.71 21.67
CA GLN A 681 13.82 -20.55 22.62
C GLN A 681 13.38 -19.09 22.58
N ILE A 682 12.40 -18.79 21.72
CA ILE A 682 11.93 -17.42 21.47
C ILE A 682 10.44 -17.38 21.76
N ASN A 683 10.06 -16.56 22.72
CA ASN A 683 8.66 -16.40 23.11
C ASN A 683 7.86 -15.75 21.99
N GLN A 684 6.56 -15.99 22.01
CA GLN A 684 5.59 -15.28 21.19
C GLN A 684 5.68 -13.77 21.44
N GLY A 685 5.57 -12.96 20.38
CA GLY A 685 5.54 -11.51 20.44
C GLY A 685 6.89 -10.86 20.79
N THR A 686 8.02 -11.54 20.57
CA THR A 686 9.33 -11.00 20.96
C THR A 686 10.30 -10.91 19.79
N LEU A 687 11.14 -9.87 19.85
CA LEU A 687 12.39 -9.74 19.09
C LEU A 687 13.54 -10.18 19.99
N ALA A 688 14.13 -11.33 19.73
CA ALA A 688 15.17 -11.94 20.57
C ALA A 688 16.53 -11.94 19.87
N GLU A 689 17.61 -11.62 20.61
CA GLU A 689 18.97 -11.89 20.16
C GLU A 689 19.29 -13.37 20.35
N VAL A 690 19.77 -14.02 19.28
CA VAL A 690 20.01 -15.47 19.23
C VAL A 690 21.49 -15.78 19.45
N GLY A 691 22.35 -14.95 18.89
CA GLY A 691 23.80 -15.15 19.10
C GLY A 691 24.69 -14.29 18.21
N PRO A 692 25.99 -14.25 18.49
CA PRO A 692 26.94 -13.48 17.72
C PRO A 692 27.32 -14.18 16.40
N LEU A 693 27.65 -13.38 15.41
CA LEU A 693 28.39 -13.77 14.22
C LEU A 693 29.84 -13.30 14.38
N ASN A 694 30.79 -14.23 14.28
CA ASN A 694 32.22 -13.91 14.28
C ASN A 694 32.93 -14.90 13.35
N ILE A 695 33.10 -14.53 12.11
CA ILE A 695 33.59 -15.40 11.04
C ILE A 695 34.86 -14.81 10.47
N ALA A 696 35.97 -15.57 10.57
CA ALA A 696 37.21 -15.21 9.88
C ALA A 696 37.02 -15.45 8.38
N LEU A 697 37.12 -14.39 7.58
CA LEU A 697 37.06 -14.51 6.13
C LEU A 697 38.37 -15.01 5.57
N PRO A 698 38.38 -15.88 4.55
CA PRO A 698 39.60 -16.38 3.95
C PRO A 698 40.35 -15.29 3.19
N ALA A 699 41.64 -15.44 3.02
CA ALA A 699 42.41 -14.71 2.02
C ALA A 699 41.96 -15.16 0.64
N ILE A 700 41.58 -14.19 -0.20
CA ILE A 700 41.18 -14.42 -1.59
C ILE A 700 42.06 -13.66 -2.55
N GLN A 701 42.20 -14.16 -3.78
CA GLN A 701 42.97 -13.52 -4.83
C GLN A 701 42.08 -12.77 -5.82
N GLU A 702 40.84 -13.22 -5.98
CA GLU A 702 39.82 -12.62 -6.84
C GLU A 702 38.63 -12.21 -6.00
N ALA A 703 37.94 -11.11 -6.39
CA ALA A 703 36.74 -10.69 -5.70
C ALA A 703 35.61 -11.71 -5.91
N GLU A 704 34.89 -12.01 -4.86
CA GLU A 704 33.81 -12.99 -4.84
C GLU A 704 32.56 -12.45 -4.11
N THR A 705 31.39 -12.90 -4.55
CA THR A 705 30.14 -12.71 -3.81
C THR A 705 29.91 -13.92 -2.90
N TYR A 706 29.76 -13.64 -1.60
CA TYR A 706 29.37 -14.65 -0.61
C TYR A 706 27.91 -14.46 -0.23
N THR A 707 27.27 -15.52 0.28
CA THR A 707 25.90 -15.47 0.78
C THR A 707 25.86 -15.98 2.21
N LEU A 708 25.42 -15.13 3.14
CA LEU A 708 25.05 -15.54 4.49
C LEU A 708 23.60 -15.93 4.51
N ARG A 709 23.29 -17.22 4.75
CA ARG A 709 21.93 -17.77 4.87
C ARG A 709 21.61 -18.05 6.32
N LEU A 710 20.38 -17.68 6.72
CA LEU A 710 19.78 -18.02 8.00
C LEU A 710 18.58 -18.91 7.73
N ALA A 711 18.35 -19.98 8.52
CA ALA A 711 17.17 -20.83 8.38
C ALA A 711 16.80 -21.47 9.72
N ILE A 712 15.50 -21.64 9.99
CA ILE A 712 15.01 -22.43 11.13
C ILE A 712 14.70 -23.84 10.65
N GLU A 713 15.36 -24.83 11.23
CA GLU A 713 15.24 -26.24 10.85
C GLU A 713 13.79 -26.74 10.90
N GLY A 714 13.35 -27.41 9.82
CA GLY A 714 12.01 -27.98 9.68
C GLY A 714 10.88 -26.93 9.55
N THR A 715 11.22 -25.74 9.05
CA THR A 715 10.25 -24.69 8.70
C THR A 715 10.61 -24.07 7.35
N ASP A 716 9.72 -23.20 6.83
CA ASP A 716 10.00 -22.40 5.64
C ASP A 716 10.66 -21.04 5.96
N TYR A 717 10.87 -20.72 7.25
CA TYR A 717 11.48 -19.46 7.68
C TYR A 717 12.96 -19.44 7.38
N HIS A 718 13.39 -18.54 6.52
CA HIS A 718 14.78 -18.32 6.15
C HIS A 718 14.99 -16.87 5.76
N ASN A 719 16.23 -16.42 5.70
CA ASN A 719 16.65 -15.14 5.14
C ASN A 719 18.07 -15.27 4.56
N HIS A 720 18.46 -14.36 3.68
CA HIS A 720 19.80 -14.35 3.14
C HIS A 720 20.33 -12.93 2.93
N TYR A 721 21.65 -12.78 3.04
CA TYR A 721 22.37 -11.52 2.90
C TYR A 721 23.53 -11.72 1.94
N PRO A 722 23.59 -11.00 0.79
CA PRO A 722 24.75 -11.01 -0.08
C PRO A 722 25.88 -10.20 0.55
N LEU A 723 27.11 -10.68 0.39
CA LEU A 723 28.32 -10.05 0.88
C LEU A 723 29.35 -10.05 -0.24
N TRP A 724 30.08 -8.95 -0.37
CA TRP A 724 31.16 -8.84 -1.36
C TRP A 724 32.48 -8.88 -0.62
N ILE A 725 33.30 -9.88 -0.97
CA ILE A 725 34.62 -10.07 -0.40
C ILE A 725 35.64 -9.70 -1.47
N HIS A 726 36.52 -8.79 -1.16
CA HIS A 726 37.53 -8.25 -2.08
C HIS A 726 38.93 -8.63 -1.64
N PRO A 727 39.88 -8.84 -2.58
CA PRO A 727 41.30 -9.05 -2.25
C PRO A 727 41.87 -7.91 -1.42
N GLU A 728 42.79 -8.22 -0.56
CA GLU A 728 43.54 -7.22 0.20
C GLU A 728 44.55 -6.54 -0.71
N HIS A 729 44.18 -5.40 -1.29
CA HIS A 729 45.11 -4.56 -2.08
C HIS A 729 45.58 -3.37 -1.26
N ASN A 730 46.87 -3.26 -1.01
CA ASN A 730 47.42 -2.13 -0.28
C ASN A 730 47.47 -0.84 -1.15
N ASN A 731 47.67 -0.99 -2.46
CA ASN A 731 47.64 0.11 -3.44
C ASN A 731 47.30 -0.41 -4.82
N VAL A 732 46.43 0.28 -5.54
CA VAL A 732 46.12 -0.01 -6.94
C VAL A 732 47.30 0.42 -7.81
N GLN A 733 47.89 -0.52 -8.57
CA GLN A 733 49.02 -0.24 -9.50
C GLN A 733 48.49 0.21 -10.85
N ILE A 734 48.96 1.34 -11.33
CA ILE A 734 48.62 1.87 -12.66
C ILE A 734 49.58 1.30 -13.69
N PRO A 735 49.11 0.54 -14.69
CA PRO A 735 49.98 0.08 -15.81
C PRO A 735 50.64 1.26 -16.53
N THR A 736 51.87 1.06 -16.98
CA THR A 736 52.75 2.14 -17.53
C THR A 736 52.24 2.76 -18.84
N ASP A 737 51.40 2.03 -19.59
CA ASP A 737 50.77 2.47 -20.84
C ASP A 737 49.42 3.15 -20.66
N ILE A 738 48.91 3.23 -19.42
CA ILE A 738 47.67 3.92 -19.08
C ILE A 738 47.94 5.26 -18.45
N ASN A 739 47.33 6.30 -19.00
CA ASN A 739 47.47 7.68 -18.50
C ASN A 739 46.19 8.05 -17.74
N VAL A 740 46.28 8.24 -16.45
CA VAL A 740 45.16 8.70 -15.61
C VAL A 740 45.14 10.23 -15.56
N ILE A 741 44.01 10.83 -15.86
CA ILE A 741 43.85 12.30 -15.86
C ILE A 741 42.57 12.71 -15.11
N LYS A 742 42.63 13.90 -14.52
CA LYS A 742 41.43 14.54 -13.87
C LYS A 742 40.92 15.73 -14.68
N LYS A 743 41.78 16.28 -15.56
CA LYS A 743 41.48 17.50 -16.28
C LYS A 743 41.67 17.30 -17.76
N TRP A 744 40.71 17.75 -18.54
CA TRP A 744 40.83 17.79 -19.98
C TRP A 744 41.61 19.03 -20.39
N ASP A 745 42.75 18.84 -21.02
CA ASP A 745 43.61 19.90 -21.49
C ASP A 745 44.36 19.46 -22.76
N LYS A 746 45.29 20.31 -23.24
CA LYS A 746 46.08 20.05 -24.43
C LYS A 746 46.97 18.82 -24.29
N GLN A 747 47.39 18.47 -23.08
CA GLN A 747 48.19 17.26 -22.84
C GLN A 747 47.30 16.00 -23.05
N ALA A 748 46.06 15.98 -22.55
CA ALA A 748 45.10 14.91 -22.76
C ALA A 748 44.82 14.68 -24.27
N GLU A 749 44.60 15.79 -25.02
CA GLU A 749 44.43 15.73 -26.48
C GLU A 749 45.65 15.11 -27.18
N ASN A 750 46.88 15.54 -26.80
CA ASN A 750 48.12 15.03 -27.38
C ASN A 750 48.32 13.52 -27.06
N LEU A 751 47.98 13.06 -25.85
CA LEU A 751 48.07 11.64 -25.50
C LEU A 751 47.19 10.82 -26.42
N LEU A 752 45.95 11.18 -26.61
CA LEU A 752 45.01 10.45 -27.50
C LEU A 752 45.40 10.56 -28.98
N ALA A 753 45.87 11.72 -29.41
CA ALA A 753 46.36 11.89 -30.78
C ALA A 753 47.59 11.01 -31.08
N ASN A 754 48.37 10.62 -30.06
CA ASN A 754 49.49 9.69 -30.17
C ASN A 754 49.14 8.22 -29.91
N GLY A 755 47.84 7.89 -29.79
CA GLY A 755 47.36 6.49 -29.63
C GLY A 755 47.42 5.96 -28.20
N ALA A 756 47.56 6.83 -27.20
CA ALA A 756 47.59 6.42 -25.80
C ALA A 756 46.25 5.92 -25.28
N LYS A 757 46.29 5.07 -24.26
CA LYS A 757 45.14 4.73 -23.43
C LYS A 757 45.02 5.75 -22.31
N VAL A 758 43.83 6.36 -22.18
CA VAL A 758 43.54 7.40 -21.19
C VAL A 758 42.37 7.01 -20.33
N LEU A 759 42.55 7.03 -19.01
CA LEU A 759 41.48 6.96 -18.01
C LEU A 759 41.23 8.36 -17.49
N TRP A 760 40.01 8.87 -17.69
CA TRP A 760 39.65 10.22 -17.27
C TRP A 760 38.58 10.18 -16.14
N PHE A 761 38.92 10.88 -15.05
CA PHE A 761 37.98 11.18 -13.95
C PHE A 761 37.62 12.68 -14.01
N PRO A 762 36.53 13.06 -14.70
CA PRO A 762 36.10 14.45 -14.79
C PRO A 762 35.74 15.03 -13.42
N ASP A 763 36.15 16.29 -13.16
CA ASP A 763 35.76 16.96 -11.93
C ASP A 763 34.27 17.35 -11.95
N ALA A 764 33.51 16.86 -10.96
CA ALA A 764 32.09 17.07 -10.80
C ALA A 764 31.68 18.56 -10.81
N LYS A 765 32.45 19.41 -10.10
CA LYS A 765 32.13 20.86 -10.00
C LYS A 765 32.24 21.56 -11.33
N THR A 766 33.20 21.13 -12.14
CA THR A 766 33.46 21.71 -13.47
C THR A 766 32.32 21.40 -14.44
N TYR A 767 31.76 20.19 -14.36
CA TYR A 767 30.77 19.67 -15.34
C TYR A 767 29.36 19.52 -14.84
N LYS A 768 29.01 20.17 -13.71
CA LYS A 768 27.68 20.04 -13.08
C LYS A 768 26.47 20.34 -14.00
N ASN A 769 26.65 21.17 -15.03
CA ASN A 769 25.57 21.57 -15.94
C ASN A 769 25.27 20.56 -17.06
N VAL A 770 26.07 19.51 -17.19
CA VAL A 770 25.95 18.44 -18.18
C VAL A 770 25.90 17.07 -17.53
N THR A 771 25.72 17.05 -16.21
CA THR A 771 25.67 15.83 -15.38
C THR A 771 24.49 15.83 -14.46
N VAL A 772 24.13 14.65 -13.96
CA VAL A 772 23.14 14.44 -12.89
C VAL A 772 23.89 13.89 -11.67
N GLU A 773 23.58 14.34 -10.46
CA GLU A 773 24.21 13.81 -9.23
C GLU A 773 23.83 12.36 -8.98
N GLY A 774 24.65 11.62 -8.23
CA GLY A 774 24.39 10.24 -7.88
C GLY A 774 23.32 10.10 -6.81
N LEU A 775 22.32 9.26 -7.04
CA LEU A 775 21.29 8.87 -6.10
C LEU A 775 21.36 7.36 -5.89
N PHE A 776 21.57 6.91 -4.64
CA PHE A 776 21.78 5.49 -4.37
C PHE A 776 20.46 4.71 -4.32
N GLN A 777 19.45 5.20 -3.62
CA GLN A 777 18.09 4.63 -3.69
C GLN A 777 17.46 4.90 -5.05
N THR A 778 16.35 4.26 -5.40
CA THR A 778 15.52 4.76 -6.48
C THR A 778 14.81 6.03 -6.03
N ASP A 779 14.49 6.92 -6.98
CA ASP A 779 13.81 8.17 -6.62
C ASP A 779 12.49 7.93 -5.93
N TYR A 780 12.05 8.94 -5.19
CA TYR A 780 10.78 8.95 -4.47
C TYR A 780 9.61 9.05 -5.46
N TRP A 781 8.48 8.47 -5.12
CA TRP A 781 7.37 8.09 -6.02
C TRP A 781 6.88 9.13 -7.04
N ASN A 782 7.11 10.43 -6.84
CA ASN A 782 6.65 11.48 -7.76
C ASN A 782 7.71 12.58 -7.90
N TYR A 783 8.69 12.34 -8.77
CA TYR A 783 9.79 13.29 -9.02
C TYR A 783 9.30 14.72 -9.27
N ARG A 784 8.30 14.89 -10.13
CA ARG A 784 7.81 16.19 -10.56
C ARG A 784 7.18 16.99 -9.42
N MET A 785 6.39 16.35 -8.56
CA MET A 785 5.78 16.95 -7.38
C MET A 785 6.85 17.34 -6.36
N PHE A 786 7.73 16.41 -5.98
CA PHE A 786 8.76 16.66 -4.98
C PHE A 786 9.83 17.65 -5.46
N LYS A 787 10.13 17.71 -6.77
CA LYS A 787 10.94 18.78 -7.36
C LYS A 787 10.31 20.14 -7.07
N SER A 788 9.02 20.31 -7.35
CA SER A 788 8.29 21.56 -7.12
C SER A 788 8.27 21.94 -5.63
N ILE A 789 8.04 20.94 -4.74
CA ILE A 789 8.11 21.18 -3.29
C ILE A 789 9.50 21.63 -2.85
N CYS A 790 10.56 20.90 -3.28
CA CYS A 790 11.95 21.26 -2.91
C CYS A 790 12.31 22.67 -3.38
N GLU A 791 11.92 23.05 -4.60
CA GLU A 791 12.14 24.40 -5.13
C GLU A 791 11.40 25.46 -4.31
N TRP A 792 10.16 25.20 -3.93
CA TRP A 792 9.36 26.10 -3.09
C TRP A 792 9.96 26.29 -1.68
N VAL A 793 10.34 25.18 -1.02
CA VAL A 793 10.96 25.24 0.33
C VAL A 793 12.46 25.55 0.29
N LYS A 794 13.06 25.78 -0.89
CA LYS A 794 14.47 26.09 -1.12
C LYS A 794 15.43 25.01 -0.60
N LYS A 795 15.05 23.75 -0.75
CA LYS A 795 15.90 22.59 -0.48
C LYS A 795 16.49 22.02 -1.78
N PRO A 796 17.57 21.23 -1.71
CA PRO A 796 18.09 20.52 -2.87
C PRO A 796 16.99 19.65 -3.51
N VAL A 797 16.93 19.63 -4.84
CA VAL A 797 16.04 18.73 -5.59
C VAL A 797 16.73 17.37 -5.69
N SER A 798 15.96 16.29 -5.58
CA SER A 798 16.45 14.93 -5.82
C SER A 798 17.12 14.82 -7.20
N PRO A 799 18.22 14.06 -7.34
CA PRO A 799 18.78 13.71 -8.64
C PRO A 799 17.78 13.00 -9.57
N GLY A 800 16.77 12.35 -9.03
CA GLY A 800 15.65 11.80 -9.78
C GLY A 800 15.99 10.55 -10.60
N THR A 801 16.95 9.74 -10.19
CA THR A 801 17.35 8.52 -10.92
C THR A 801 16.81 7.25 -10.26
N LEU A 802 16.79 6.14 -11.02
CA LEU A 802 16.15 4.90 -10.62
C LEU A 802 17.14 3.72 -10.50
N GLY A 803 18.42 4.03 -10.34
CA GLY A 803 19.48 3.02 -10.19
C GLY A 803 20.30 2.79 -11.45
N LEU A 804 21.10 1.72 -11.43
CA LEU A 804 22.06 1.38 -12.49
C LEU A 804 21.53 0.27 -13.39
N LEU A 805 21.97 0.32 -14.65
CA LEU A 805 21.86 -0.79 -15.62
C LEU A 805 23.25 -1.07 -16.18
N MET A 806 23.70 -2.32 -16.15
CA MET A 806 24.97 -2.77 -16.69
C MET A 806 24.90 -4.23 -17.17
N ASN A 807 25.87 -4.60 -18.00
CA ASN A 807 26.05 -6.00 -18.39
C ASN A 807 27.13 -6.64 -17.49
N PRO A 808 26.79 -7.55 -16.55
CA PRO A 808 27.78 -8.18 -15.66
C PRO A 808 28.88 -8.97 -16.40
N SER A 809 28.61 -9.41 -17.63
CA SER A 809 29.57 -10.14 -18.45
C SER A 809 30.54 -9.22 -19.24
N HIS A 810 30.42 -7.90 -19.09
CA HIS A 810 31.36 -6.99 -19.74
C HIS A 810 32.76 -7.19 -19.15
N PRO A 811 33.84 -7.24 -19.97
CA PRO A 811 35.20 -7.50 -19.49
C PRO A 811 35.68 -6.53 -18.39
N VAL A 812 35.13 -5.34 -18.31
CA VAL A 812 35.45 -4.38 -17.26
C VAL A 812 35.12 -4.91 -15.85
N PHE A 813 34.17 -5.86 -15.72
CA PHE A 813 33.77 -6.47 -14.46
C PHE A 813 34.44 -7.82 -14.18
N ALA A 814 35.44 -8.22 -14.96
CA ALA A 814 36.14 -9.48 -14.77
C ALA A 814 36.69 -9.66 -13.34
N HIS A 815 37.12 -8.57 -12.70
CA HIS A 815 37.61 -8.54 -11.32
C HIS A 815 36.67 -7.84 -10.35
N PHE A 816 35.43 -7.50 -10.77
CA PHE A 816 34.43 -6.82 -9.97
C PHE A 816 33.06 -7.47 -10.17
N PRO A 817 32.78 -8.60 -9.52
CA PRO A 817 31.53 -9.30 -9.66
C PRO A 817 30.37 -8.40 -9.24
N THR A 818 29.40 -8.23 -10.13
CA THR A 818 28.25 -7.35 -9.92
C THR A 818 26.99 -7.93 -10.56
N ASP A 819 25.83 -7.37 -10.20
CA ASP A 819 24.55 -7.67 -10.81
C ASP A 819 24.32 -6.78 -12.06
N PHE A 820 23.26 -7.06 -12.82
CA PHE A 820 22.89 -6.18 -13.95
C PHE A 820 22.20 -4.87 -13.50
N HIS A 821 21.94 -4.75 -12.19
CA HIS A 821 21.29 -3.63 -11.52
C HIS A 821 22.12 -3.16 -10.32
N THR A 822 21.68 -2.10 -9.66
CA THR A 822 22.29 -1.61 -8.40
C THR A 822 22.25 -2.68 -7.33
N ASN A 823 23.32 -2.78 -6.56
CA ASN A 823 23.39 -3.55 -5.32
C ASN A 823 24.18 -2.75 -4.25
N TRP A 824 24.27 -3.30 -3.03
CA TRP A 824 24.84 -2.58 -1.88
C TRP A 824 26.29 -2.15 -2.04
N GLN A 825 27.12 -2.88 -2.83
CA GLN A 825 28.53 -2.52 -3.05
C GLN A 825 28.69 -1.22 -3.85
N TRP A 826 27.66 -0.76 -4.60
CA TRP A 826 27.75 0.44 -5.43
C TRP A 826 27.55 1.75 -4.66
N PHE A 827 27.27 1.71 -3.36
CA PHE A 827 26.93 2.89 -2.56
C PHE A 827 27.98 4.02 -2.70
N THR A 828 29.22 3.74 -2.34
CA THR A 828 30.30 4.74 -2.35
C THR A 828 30.53 5.30 -3.75
N MET A 829 30.49 4.43 -4.78
CA MET A 829 30.66 4.86 -6.16
C MET A 829 29.53 5.77 -6.63
N ILE A 830 28.26 5.42 -6.32
CA ILE A 830 27.10 6.21 -6.71
C ILE A 830 27.11 7.56 -5.99
N LYS A 831 27.32 7.59 -4.67
CA LYS A 831 27.30 8.83 -3.87
C LYS A 831 28.39 9.82 -4.28
N ASN A 832 29.46 9.37 -4.91
CA ASN A 832 30.54 10.20 -5.43
C ASN A 832 30.50 10.32 -6.96
N SER A 833 29.38 9.98 -7.61
CA SER A 833 29.27 10.02 -9.06
C SER A 833 28.49 11.24 -9.57
N HIS A 834 28.77 11.57 -10.83
CA HIS A 834 28.08 12.61 -11.57
C HIS A 834 27.86 12.11 -13.02
N PRO A 835 26.92 11.17 -13.23
CA PRO A 835 26.65 10.60 -14.56
C PRO A 835 26.48 11.67 -15.63
N LEU A 836 27.19 11.49 -16.76
CA LEU A 836 27.20 12.41 -17.88
C LEU A 836 25.93 12.24 -18.74
N ILE A 837 25.31 13.34 -19.15
CA ILE A 837 24.19 13.32 -20.11
C ILE A 837 24.73 13.06 -21.51
N LEU A 838 24.29 11.99 -22.12
CA LEU A 838 24.76 11.45 -23.41
C LEU A 838 23.67 11.50 -24.50
N ASP A 839 22.68 12.37 -24.39
CA ASP A 839 21.52 12.45 -25.29
C ASP A 839 21.91 12.78 -26.74
N GLN A 840 23.11 13.35 -26.96
CA GLN A 840 23.65 13.69 -28.27
C GLN A 840 24.23 12.46 -29.01
N LEU A 841 24.47 11.37 -28.29
CA LEU A 841 25.04 10.15 -28.91
C LEU A 841 23.94 9.35 -29.62
N PRO A 842 24.32 8.54 -30.63
CA PRO A 842 23.36 7.71 -31.35
C PRO A 842 22.47 6.85 -30.44
N ASP A 843 21.25 6.58 -30.88
CA ASP A 843 20.23 5.83 -30.12
C ASP A 843 20.70 4.45 -29.66
N ASN A 844 21.58 3.81 -30.44
CA ASN A 844 22.14 2.48 -30.16
C ASN A 844 23.37 2.51 -29.22
N TYR A 845 23.88 3.68 -28.85
CA TYR A 845 25.00 3.75 -27.91
C TYR A 845 24.54 3.40 -26.50
N ARG A 846 25.33 2.58 -25.80
CA ARG A 846 25.12 2.16 -24.42
C ARG A 846 26.40 2.37 -23.62
N PRO A 847 26.34 3.13 -22.49
CA PRO A 847 27.46 3.20 -21.56
C PRO A 847 27.73 1.82 -20.95
N ILE A 848 28.94 1.59 -20.46
CA ILE A 848 29.27 0.37 -19.70
C ILE A 848 28.44 0.30 -18.41
N VAL A 849 28.34 1.42 -17.67
CA VAL A 849 27.42 1.61 -16.55
C VAL A 849 26.49 2.75 -16.91
N GLN A 850 25.25 2.41 -17.18
CA GLN A 850 24.18 3.36 -17.44
C GLN A 850 23.40 3.65 -16.17
N VAL A 851 23.07 4.92 -15.91
CA VAL A 851 22.13 5.31 -14.86
C VAL A 851 20.76 5.46 -15.47
N ILE A 852 19.75 4.85 -14.85
CA ILE A 852 18.36 4.92 -15.31
C ILE A 852 17.77 6.24 -14.81
N ASP A 853 17.33 7.10 -15.71
CA ASP A 853 16.70 8.36 -15.38
C ASP A 853 15.19 8.18 -15.15
N ASN A 854 14.53 9.16 -14.52
CA ASN A 854 13.08 9.14 -14.33
C ASN A 854 12.32 9.30 -15.65
N VAL A 855 11.02 8.96 -15.63
CA VAL A 855 10.14 8.99 -16.81
C VAL A 855 9.85 10.40 -17.35
N GLU A 856 10.12 11.43 -16.56
CA GLU A 856 9.85 12.82 -16.95
C GLU A 856 10.98 13.38 -17.82
N ARG A 857 12.24 13.04 -17.52
CA ARG A 857 13.43 13.51 -18.26
C ARG A 857 13.88 12.53 -19.33
N ASN A 858 14.03 11.25 -18.98
CA ASN A 858 14.56 10.20 -19.85
C ASN A 858 15.92 10.56 -20.50
N HIS A 859 16.85 11.10 -19.72
CA HIS A 859 18.23 11.30 -20.19
C HIS A 859 18.96 9.97 -20.34
N LYS A 860 19.81 9.85 -21.35
CA LYS A 860 20.79 8.79 -21.45
C LYS A 860 21.98 9.17 -20.56
N LEU A 861 22.11 8.55 -19.40
CA LEU A 861 23.09 8.88 -18.38
C LEU A 861 24.21 7.84 -18.33
N GLY A 862 25.46 8.27 -18.47
CA GLY A 862 26.64 7.41 -18.39
C GLY A 862 27.46 7.66 -17.14
N MET A 863 27.65 6.62 -16.31
CA MET A 863 28.57 6.65 -15.16
C MET A 863 29.95 6.14 -15.55
N ILE A 864 30.05 5.09 -16.39
CA ILE A 864 31.28 4.60 -16.97
C ILE A 864 31.04 4.38 -18.47
N GLN A 865 31.87 5.00 -19.33
CA GLN A 865 31.74 4.92 -20.78
C GLN A 865 33.10 4.97 -21.46
N GLU A 866 33.16 4.45 -22.69
CA GLU A 866 34.39 4.35 -23.46
C GLU A 866 34.25 4.83 -24.91
N PHE A 867 35.33 5.35 -25.46
CA PHE A 867 35.38 5.88 -26.82
C PHE A 867 36.73 5.66 -27.47
N ASN A 868 36.77 5.50 -28.78
CA ASN A 868 37.96 5.80 -29.57
C ASN A 868 37.99 7.30 -29.86
N VAL A 869 39.14 7.98 -29.64
CA VAL A 869 39.31 9.40 -29.95
C VAL A 869 40.58 9.53 -30.81
N GLY A 870 40.37 9.66 -32.13
CA GLY A 870 41.47 9.51 -33.08
C GLY A 870 42.09 8.11 -33.00
N PRO A 871 43.42 7.94 -32.91
CA PRO A 871 44.08 6.67 -32.69
C PRO A 871 44.09 6.22 -31.22
N GLY A 872 43.73 7.08 -30.27
CA GLY A 872 43.74 6.79 -28.84
C GLY A 872 42.45 6.17 -28.35
N LYS A 873 42.51 5.55 -27.17
CA LYS A 873 41.38 4.95 -26.49
C LYS A 873 41.13 5.64 -25.17
N LEU A 874 39.89 6.02 -24.91
CA LEU A 874 39.44 6.77 -23.75
C LEU A 874 38.44 5.98 -22.95
N LEU A 875 38.67 5.80 -21.66
CA LEU A 875 37.67 5.38 -20.67
C LEU A 875 37.37 6.60 -19.79
N ILE A 876 36.09 6.92 -19.66
CA ILE A 876 35.60 8.01 -18.77
C ILE A 876 34.87 7.37 -17.61
N CYS A 877 35.27 7.71 -16.39
CA CYS A 877 34.63 7.28 -15.17
C CYS A 877 34.13 8.50 -14.41
N MET A 878 32.81 8.65 -14.31
CA MET A 878 32.14 9.79 -13.70
C MET A 878 31.98 9.66 -12.18
N THR A 879 32.76 8.79 -11.53
CA THR A 879 32.86 8.67 -10.07
C THR A 879 34.32 8.72 -9.63
N ASP A 880 34.55 9.36 -8.48
CA ASP A 880 35.94 9.52 -7.96
C ASP A 880 36.39 8.25 -7.24
N LEU A 881 37.08 7.37 -7.96
CA LEU A 881 37.67 6.14 -7.40
C LEU A 881 39.07 6.38 -6.77
N GLU A 882 39.71 7.51 -6.99
CA GLU A 882 41.06 7.76 -6.46
C GLU A 882 41.05 8.24 -5.01
N THR A 883 40.03 9.03 -4.61
CA THR A 883 39.99 9.62 -3.27
C THR A 883 39.23 8.74 -2.27
N GLN A 884 38.49 7.69 -2.71
CA GLN A 884 37.69 6.83 -1.84
C GLN A 884 38.28 5.42 -1.69
N GLN A 885 39.60 5.27 -1.77
CA GLN A 885 40.27 3.97 -1.75
C GLN A 885 40.35 3.30 -0.36
N GLU A 886 39.88 3.91 0.69
CA GLU A 886 39.63 3.26 1.98
C GLU A 886 38.56 2.18 1.90
N TYR A 887 37.60 2.25 0.95
CA TYR A 887 36.58 1.26 0.71
C TYR A 887 37.08 0.13 -0.21
N PRO A 888 36.99 -1.13 0.17
CA PRO A 888 37.53 -2.25 -0.63
C PRO A 888 36.86 -2.40 -1.99
N GLU A 889 35.54 -2.14 -2.12
CA GLU A 889 34.79 -2.17 -3.36
C GLU A 889 35.25 -1.07 -4.33
N VAL A 890 35.62 0.09 -3.83
CA VAL A 890 36.14 1.20 -4.66
C VAL A 890 37.52 0.83 -5.23
N ARG A 891 38.44 0.32 -4.38
CA ARG A 891 39.74 -0.18 -4.83
C ARG A 891 39.60 -1.26 -5.89
N GLN A 892 38.67 -2.18 -5.67
CA GLN A 892 38.46 -3.32 -6.56
C GLN A 892 37.90 -2.88 -7.92
N LEU A 893 36.92 -1.96 -7.95
CA LEU A 893 36.43 -1.40 -9.23
C LEU A 893 37.55 -0.66 -9.96
N TYR A 894 38.36 0.12 -9.26
CA TYR A 894 39.48 0.84 -9.87
C TYR A 894 40.51 -0.14 -10.47
N HIS A 895 40.86 -1.21 -9.71
CA HIS A 895 41.70 -2.27 -10.22
C HIS A 895 41.09 -2.93 -11.47
N SER A 896 39.80 -3.21 -11.47
CA SER A 896 39.09 -3.86 -12.60
C SER A 896 39.12 -2.95 -13.86
N LEU A 897 38.91 -1.63 -13.72
CA LEU A 897 39.01 -0.68 -14.83
C LEU A 897 40.41 -0.70 -15.46
N LEU A 898 41.43 -0.63 -14.62
CA LEU A 898 42.84 -0.61 -15.10
C LEU A 898 43.21 -1.95 -15.75
N SER A 899 42.84 -3.08 -15.17
CA SER A 899 43.08 -4.39 -15.76
C SER A 899 42.38 -4.57 -17.11
N TYR A 900 41.12 -4.09 -17.21
CA TYR A 900 40.41 -4.07 -18.49
C TYR A 900 41.14 -3.22 -19.54
N MET A 901 41.58 -2.01 -19.17
CA MET A 901 42.28 -1.15 -20.07
C MET A 901 43.64 -1.69 -20.49
N ASP A 902 44.32 -2.50 -19.65
CA ASP A 902 45.60 -3.13 -19.97
C ASP A 902 45.43 -4.34 -20.92
N SER A 903 44.26 -4.93 -20.93
CA SER A 903 43.91 -6.12 -21.72
C SER A 903 43.65 -5.80 -23.20
N SER A 904 43.63 -6.86 -24.04
CA SER A 904 43.23 -6.77 -25.46
C SER A 904 41.73 -6.53 -25.64
N GLU A 905 40.89 -6.78 -24.59
CA GLU A 905 39.44 -6.59 -24.58
C GLU A 905 39.06 -5.10 -24.58
N PHE A 906 39.97 -4.20 -24.16
CA PHE A 906 39.73 -2.76 -24.25
C PHE A 906 39.68 -2.30 -25.71
N SER A 907 38.47 -2.38 -26.28
CA SER A 907 38.21 -2.09 -27.70
C SER A 907 36.90 -1.32 -27.86
N PRO A 908 36.91 0.00 -27.52
CA PRO A 908 35.71 0.84 -27.66
C PRO A 908 35.12 0.76 -29.08
N GLN A 909 33.81 0.61 -29.16
CA GLN A 909 33.09 0.47 -30.44
C GLN A 909 32.71 1.84 -31.03
N MET A 910 32.57 2.85 -30.19
CA MET A 910 32.20 4.22 -30.57
C MET A 910 33.41 5.08 -30.79
N THR A 911 33.47 5.76 -31.94
CA THR A 911 34.53 6.74 -32.25
C THR A 911 33.95 8.15 -32.17
N LEU A 912 34.66 9.03 -31.45
CA LEU A 912 34.36 10.45 -31.37
C LEU A 912 35.55 11.24 -31.90
N THR A 913 35.30 12.37 -32.58
CA THR A 913 36.34 13.40 -32.78
C THR A 913 36.57 14.14 -31.47
N PRO A 914 37.72 14.76 -31.26
CA PRO A 914 37.96 15.60 -30.09
C PRO A 914 36.91 16.71 -29.91
N ALA A 915 36.37 17.25 -31.00
CA ALA A 915 35.30 18.26 -30.93
C ALA A 915 33.97 17.69 -30.39
N GLN A 916 33.57 16.50 -30.89
CA GLN A 916 32.37 15.83 -30.38
C GLN A 916 32.51 15.46 -28.91
N LEU A 917 33.69 14.98 -28.49
CA LEU A 917 33.94 14.70 -27.08
C LEU A 917 33.80 15.97 -26.23
N ILE A 918 34.38 17.10 -26.64
CA ILE A 918 34.25 18.38 -25.91
C ILE A 918 32.77 18.81 -25.88
N GLU A 919 32.04 18.61 -26.95
CA GLU A 919 30.61 18.96 -27.02
C GLU A 919 29.78 18.24 -25.95
N LEU A 920 30.06 16.98 -25.63
CA LEU A 920 29.40 16.26 -24.54
C LEU A 920 29.56 16.95 -23.17
N PHE A 921 30.67 17.67 -22.97
CA PHE A 921 30.98 18.35 -21.71
C PHE A 921 30.68 19.86 -21.72
N THR A 922 30.21 20.40 -22.82
CA THR A 922 29.94 21.86 -22.96
C THR A 922 28.53 22.18 -23.36
N HIS A 923 27.83 21.27 -24.01
CA HIS A 923 26.46 21.47 -24.44
C HIS A 923 25.47 21.29 -23.26
N GLN A 924 24.87 22.39 -22.83
CA GLN A 924 23.87 22.36 -21.77
C GLN A 924 22.57 21.77 -22.30
N VAL A 925 22.12 20.69 -21.68
CA VAL A 925 20.81 20.11 -21.92
C VAL A 925 19.86 20.72 -20.88
N GLY A 926 18.88 21.49 -21.33
CA GLY A 926 17.92 22.11 -20.43
C GLY A 926 16.85 21.11 -19.95
N ASP A 927 16.32 21.30 -18.78
CA ASP A 927 15.16 20.56 -18.22
C ASP A 927 13.82 20.87 -18.95
N SER A 928 13.89 21.31 -20.20
CA SER A 928 12.75 21.85 -20.97
C SER A 928 11.62 20.84 -21.26
N LYS A 929 11.83 19.55 -20.93
CA LYS A 929 10.81 18.50 -21.12
C LYS A 929 9.84 18.40 -19.95
N ILE A 930 10.16 18.93 -18.77
CA ILE A 930 9.32 18.84 -17.56
C ILE A 930 8.33 20.00 -17.59
N LYS A 931 7.04 19.70 -17.82
CA LYS A 931 5.99 20.70 -17.58
C LYS A 931 5.94 20.96 -16.07
N GLU A 932 6.07 22.21 -15.66
CA GLU A 932 5.82 22.59 -14.27
C GLU A 932 4.38 22.17 -13.88
N LEU A 933 4.22 21.61 -12.69
CA LEU A 933 2.91 21.39 -12.11
C LEU A 933 2.39 22.77 -11.70
N GLY A 934 1.54 23.37 -12.54
CA GLY A 934 0.80 24.57 -12.15
C GLY A 934 -0.13 24.24 -11.00
N ASN A 935 -0.02 25.01 -9.90
CA ASN A 935 -0.90 24.99 -8.74
C ASN A 935 -0.99 23.66 -7.97
N ILE A 936 0.10 23.20 -7.39
CA ILE A 936 0.00 22.40 -6.18
C ILE A 936 -0.11 23.41 -5.03
N SER A 937 -1.32 23.66 -4.54
CA SER A 937 -1.49 24.41 -3.29
C SER A 937 -1.07 23.47 -2.15
N TYR A 938 0.11 23.68 -1.62
CA TYR A 938 0.45 23.16 -0.30
C TYR A 938 -0.14 24.15 0.69
N ASP A 939 -1.12 23.75 1.46
CA ASP A 939 -1.62 24.55 2.56
C ASP A 939 -0.50 24.74 3.57
N GLU A 940 -0.17 26.01 3.87
CA GLU A 940 0.78 26.45 4.90
C GLU A 940 0.35 26.00 6.30
#